data_a0887fb32e17194e559f936c7f7c8ef4
#
_entry.id   a0887fb32e17194e559f936c7f7c8ef4
#
_cell.length_a   1.000
_cell.length_b   1.000
_cell.length_c   1.000
_cell.angle_alpha   90.00
_cell.angle_beta   90.00
_cell.angle_gamma   90.00
#
_symmetry.space_group_name_H-M   'P 1'
#
loop_
_entity.id
_entity.type
_entity.pdbx_description
1 polymer ?
#
loop_
_entity_poly.entity_id
_entity_poly.type
_entity_poly.pdbx_seq_one_letter_code
_entity_poly.pdbx_strand_id
1 'polypeptide(L)'
;MKGILRGAYCVALSISIFLCGVILALSCRGITLYKKELLQNGMTVAITLFMAACIVMLCVYGKDKLQTTRRKFSVFLFLLIGLAQIAFLLLVSRPMTIADPARVQNEALAMLKYHHGQMDPTNSYMQNYGNNHFITICFYYFYKFLTDVGITKVWVPTVVLNVLAIDLGILLTFLSVKKMRGIGTANFALVLFFLCPTTYLWLTSVYTNTLSFPFIMGVLYLGLIDKPAKRWRMAVHDVLLAVVMAVGYRVRPTTIIPIIALGLYLTVRLIAGWQNRRALRASETMETENASEEQQHSRQRVLEGAVRVGLVVCVSMAVLFSSSNLVAKHVDAKKFNQQFPVVHWVMMGMNEKSKGGFNRNDRRYTSSFPTKEQKRKADIARLKQRVKKMGPVGLAKHFGNKMMRVWAMGDDDGITNAQYAYQYPPFFRYFAGKQNAWFMIYMQAFRIAMLFLMLCAMCRQFLQREAAPGAMYTLTFAGAVMFFMLWEAGKRYNICFTGVCLLLMAEGADGFTNTVFNKGDAWLKAHFNGMRLHAARLVVLAVGLFCFAGSFAAANQLSHPRTYVEIPYFNSKRGKDEEPIRWRYHKNPKVLEQTIEQGQLEWRNRWNRIRLYFWNLAPNESGDEYRIQVLALDDKEVLYDKTIAPNQVKREGYTIAIAKNKLKQRDSQIGYLIRLTHVGASDRLIPMICRFPLLDPYPYGELKVDGQYKDLGSIDENFSQEKCIT
;
A
#
# COMPACT_ATOMS: atom_id res chain seq x y z
N MET A 1 -4.90 42.08 -8.59
CA MET A 1 -4.03 40.93 -8.31
C MET A 1 -4.36 40.20 -7.01
N LYS A 2 -4.62 40.90 -5.85
CA LYS A 2 -5.14 40.25 -4.61
C LYS A 2 -6.38 39.36 -4.87
N GLY A 3 -7.32 39.85 -5.70
CA GLY A 3 -8.54 39.15 -6.04
C GLY A 3 -8.31 37.85 -6.86
N ILE A 4 -7.40 37.89 -7.84
CA ILE A 4 -7.14 36.76 -8.74
C ILE A 4 -6.48 35.58 -7.99
N LEU A 5 -5.47 35.84 -7.17
CA LEU A 5 -4.80 34.81 -6.39
C LEU A 5 -5.69 34.20 -5.31
N ARG A 6 -6.45 35.06 -4.63
CA ARG A 6 -7.45 34.62 -3.66
C ARG A 6 -8.54 33.82 -4.36
N GLY A 7 -8.95 34.24 -5.57
CA GLY A 7 -9.86 33.49 -6.42
C GLY A 7 -9.31 32.11 -6.81
N ALA A 8 -8.08 32.05 -7.30
CA ALA A 8 -7.44 30.77 -7.66
C ALA A 8 -7.29 29.81 -6.47
N TYR A 9 -6.92 30.34 -5.30
CA TYR A 9 -6.85 29.53 -4.07
C TYR A 9 -8.24 29.03 -3.65
N CYS A 10 -9.26 29.86 -3.67
CA CYS A 10 -10.64 29.46 -3.39
C CYS A 10 -11.15 28.41 -4.40
N VAL A 11 -10.83 28.55 -5.69
CA VAL A 11 -11.17 27.55 -6.71
C VAL A 11 -10.49 26.21 -6.42
N ALA A 12 -9.20 26.21 -6.09
CA ALA A 12 -8.49 24.98 -5.75
C ALA A 12 -9.07 24.27 -4.51
N LEU A 13 -9.44 25.02 -3.48
CA LEU A 13 -10.13 24.47 -2.31
C LEU A 13 -11.55 23.99 -2.66
N SER A 14 -12.30 24.71 -3.50
CA SER A 14 -13.64 24.27 -3.97
C SER A 14 -13.56 22.95 -4.72
N ILE A 15 -12.57 22.79 -5.60
CA ILE A 15 -12.31 21.52 -6.29
C ILE A 15 -12.00 20.41 -5.26
N SER A 16 -11.18 20.71 -4.25
CA SER A 16 -10.82 19.74 -3.21
C SER A 16 -12.04 19.30 -2.40
N ILE A 17 -12.89 20.25 -2.01
CA ILE A 17 -14.17 20.01 -1.30
C ILE A 17 -15.09 19.16 -2.17
N PHE A 18 -15.25 19.52 -3.44
CA PHE A 18 -16.07 18.75 -4.38
C PHE A 18 -15.58 17.33 -4.52
N LEU A 19 -14.27 17.12 -4.76
CA LEU A 19 -13.69 15.78 -4.91
C LEU A 19 -13.87 14.96 -3.63
N CYS A 20 -13.61 15.55 -2.46
CA CYS A 20 -13.79 14.86 -1.17
C CYS A 20 -15.25 14.51 -0.91
N GLY A 21 -16.18 15.43 -1.21
CA GLY A 21 -17.62 15.20 -1.09
C GLY A 21 -18.13 14.09 -2.00
N VAL A 22 -17.67 14.06 -3.26
CA VAL A 22 -17.99 12.97 -4.21
C VAL A 22 -17.45 11.63 -3.68
N ILE A 23 -16.21 11.57 -3.20
CA ILE A 23 -15.63 10.35 -2.65
C ILE A 23 -16.39 9.90 -1.40
N LEU A 24 -16.80 10.82 -0.52
CA LEU A 24 -17.62 10.51 0.65
C LEU A 24 -18.97 9.88 0.24
N ALA A 25 -19.68 10.47 -0.72
CA ALA A 25 -20.92 9.92 -1.26
C ALA A 25 -20.71 8.53 -1.89
N LEU A 26 -19.63 8.36 -2.66
CA LEU A 26 -19.24 7.07 -3.22
C LEU A 26 -18.86 6.07 -2.13
N SER A 27 -18.27 6.50 -1.02
CA SER A 27 -17.93 5.64 0.12
C SER A 27 -19.18 5.11 0.82
N CYS A 28 -20.21 5.93 1.00
CA CYS A 28 -21.50 5.48 1.50
C CYS A 28 -22.15 4.45 0.55
N ARG A 29 -22.08 4.68 -0.77
CA ARG A 29 -22.52 3.71 -1.78
C ARG A 29 -21.64 2.45 -1.79
N GLY A 30 -20.35 2.56 -1.48
CA GLY A 30 -19.39 1.46 -1.43
C GLY A 30 -19.78 0.37 -0.44
N ILE A 31 -20.57 0.68 0.59
CA ILE A 31 -21.08 -0.29 1.56
C ILE A 31 -21.83 -1.43 0.84
N THR A 32 -22.53 -1.14 -0.24
CA THR A 32 -23.33 -2.12 -1.00
C THR A 32 -22.50 -2.97 -1.98
N LEU A 33 -21.22 -2.67 -2.14
CA LEU A 33 -20.33 -3.35 -3.11
C LEU A 33 -19.41 -4.40 -2.50
N TYR A 34 -19.33 -4.46 -1.16
CA TYR A 34 -18.65 -5.58 -0.51
C TYR A 34 -19.48 -6.85 -0.76
N LYS A 35 -18.88 -7.80 -1.42
CA LYS A 35 -19.43 -9.08 -1.89
C LYS A 35 -20.95 -9.30 -1.66
N LYS A 36 -21.68 -9.61 -2.70
CA LYS A 36 -23.14 -9.79 -2.76
C LYS A 36 -23.79 -10.52 -1.56
N GLU A 37 -23.03 -11.34 -0.85
CA GLU A 37 -23.55 -12.17 0.25
C GLU A 37 -23.62 -11.45 1.62
N LEU A 38 -22.83 -10.39 1.83
CA LEU A 38 -22.77 -9.67 3.11
C LEU A 38 -23.69 -8.45 3.18
N LEU A 39 -24.11 -7.91 2.05
CA LEU A 39 -24.54 -6.51 1.94
C LEU A 39 -25.87 -6.29 1.24
N GLN A 40 -26.65 -7.33 1.06
CA GLN A 40 -28.02 -7.20 0.49
C GLN A 40 -29.04 -6.60 1.48
N ASN A 41 -28.65 -6.38 2.75
CA ASN A 41 -29.57 -5.84 3.75
C ASN A 41 -29.33 -4.36 4.00
N GLY A 42 -30.38 -3.54 3.90
CA GLY A 42 -30.38 -2.14 4.36
C GLY A 42 -29.87 -1.97 5.80
N MET A 43 -29.97 -3.01 6.62
CA MET A 43 -29.42 -3.11 7.97
C MET A 43 -27.90 -2.95 8.00
N THR A 44 -27.14 -3.54 7.07
CA THR A 44 -25.67 -3.38 7.03
C THR A 44 -25.27 -1.95 6.69
N VAL A 45 -26.03 -1.30 5.79
CA VAL A 45 -25.82 0.12 5.48
C VAL A 45 -26.07 0.96 6.73
N ALA A 46 -27.19 0.75 7.42
CA ALA A 46 -27.52 1.47 8.65
C ALA A 46 -26.47 1.28 9.75
N ILE A 47 -26.02 0.04 9.98
CA ILE A 47 -24.96 -0.27 10.96
C ILE A 47 -23.66 0.43 10.61
N THR A 48 -23.25 0.43 9.34
CA THR A 48 -21.99 1.05 8.90
C THR A 48 -22.04 2.57 9.07
N LEU A 49 -23.14 3.20 8.68
CA LEU A 49 -23.30 4.65 8.83
C LEU A 49 -23.40 5.06 10.31
N PHE A 50 -24.11 4.27 11.10
CA PHE A 50 -24.18 4.48 12.54
C PHE A 50 -22.81 4.34 13.21
N MET A 51 -22.06 3.31 12.89
CA MET A 51 -20.67 3.13 13.37
C MET A 51 -19.78 4.29 12.92
N ALA A 52 -19.92 4.79 11.69
CA ALA A 52 -19.18 5.96 11.21
C ALA A 52 -19.52 7.22 12.03
N ALA A 53 -20.80 7.45 12.32
CA ALA A 53 -21.24 8.55 13.19
C ALA A 53 -20.65 8.44 14.61
N CYS A 54 -20.66 7.23 15.19
CA CYS A 54 -20.03 6.95 16.49
C CYS A 54 -18.52 7.23 16.45
N ILE A 55 -17.81 6.84 15.39
CA ILE A 55 -16.38 7.14 15.22
C ILE A 55 -16.16 8.65 15.17
N VAL A 56 -16.98 9.40 14.41
CA VAL A 56 -16.89 10.88 14.37
C VAL A 56 -17.05 11.48 15.76
N MET A 57 -18.08 11.06 16.50
CA MET A 57 -18.34 11.55 17.85
C MET A 57 -17.20 11.23 18.82
N LEU A 58 -16.67 10.00 18.77
CA LEU A 58 -15.51 9.59 19.58
C LEU A 58 -14.25 10.37 19.20
N CYS A 59 -14.04 10.67 17.92
CA CYS A 59 -12.93 11.51 17.46
C CYS A 59 -13.02 12.93 18.02
N VAL A 60 -14.21 13.53 17.95
CA VAL A 60 -14.45 14.88 18.44
C VAL A 60 -14.26 14.96 19.96
N TYR A 61 -14.83 14.01 20.70
CA TYR A 61 -14.68 13.95 22.15
C TYR A 61 -13.23 13.63 22.58
N GLY A 62 -12.62 12.62 21.96
CA GLY A 62 -11.24 12.21 22.28
C GLY A 62 -10.23 13.32 21.99
N LYS A 63 -10.40 14.04 20.87
CA LYS A 63 -9.55 15.18 20.53
C LYS A 63 -9.60 16.27 21.60
N ASP A 64 -10.79 16.59 22.12
CA ASP A 64 -10.94 17.59 23.19
C ASP A 64 -10.21 17.15 24.47
N LYS A 65 -10.39 15.90 24.90
CA LYS A 65 -9.72 15.34 26.08
C LYS A 65 -8.21 15.26 25.93
N LEU A 66 -7.70 15.04 24.73
CA LEU A 66 -6.27 14.93 24.48
C LEU A 66 -5.55 16.28 24.37
N GLN A 67 -6.26 17.41 24.34
CA GLN A 67 -5.63 18.74 24.27
C GLN A 67 -4.67 19.03 25.43
N THR A 68 -4.95 18.52 26.61
CA THR A 68 -4.14 18.70 27.83
C THR A 68 -2.99 17.71 27.96
N THR A 69 -2.86 16.74 27.03
CA THR A 69 -1.85 15.69 27.11
C THR A 69 -0.44 16.21 26.80
N ARG A 70 0.57 15.60 27.46
CA ARG A 70 1.97 16.01 27.39
C ARG A 70 2.80 15.06 26.51
N ARG A 71 4.06 15.41 26.27
CA ARG A 71 5.02 14.63 25.47
C ARG A 71 5.18 13.17 25.94
N LYS A 72 5.09 12.88 27.25
CA LYS A 72 5.15 11.50 27.76
C LYS A 72 4.07 10.60 27.19
N PHE A 73 2.88 11.17 26.94
CA PHE A 73 1.78 10.44 26.33
C PHE A 73 2.04 10.13 24.85
N SER A 74 2.77 10.99 24.13
CA SER A 74 3.20 10.68 22.75
C SER A 74 4.07 9.43 22.69
N VAL A 75 5.05 9.29 23.61
CA VAL A 75 5.92 8.11 23.68
C VAL A 75 5.10 6.85 23.95
N PHE A 76 4.17 6.92 24.91
CA PHE A 76 3.26 5.81 25.20
C PHE A 76 2.47 5.39 23.95
N LEU A 77 1.91 6.33 23.17
CA LEU A 77 1.15 6.02 21.94
C LEU A 77 2.03 5.41 20.85
N PHE A 78 3.27 5.89 20.67
CA PHE A 78 4.20 5.25 19.73
C PHE A 78 4.53 3.82 20.12
N LEU A 79 4.79 3.56 21.41
CA LEU A 79 5.01 2.20 21.90
C LEU A 79 3.77 1.32 21.71
N LEU A 80 2.58 1.87 21.97
CA LEU A 80 1.31 1.16 21.78
C LEU A 80 1.08 0.78 20.31
N ILE A 81 1.39 1.69 19.36
CA ILE A 81 1.30 1.40 17.92
C ILE A 81 2.28 0.27 17.57
N GLY A 82 3.54 0.34 18.00
CA GLY A 82 4.54 -0.70 17.74
C GLY A 82 4.13 -2.07 18.31
N LEU A 83 3.61 -2.10 19.55
CA LEU A 83 3.07 -3.32 20.15
C LEU A 83 1.88 -3.88 19.38
N ALA A 84 0.98 -3.01 18.92
CA ALA A 84 -0.16 -3.43 18.11
C ALA A 84 0.27 -3.98 16.74
N GLN A 85 1.31 -3.41 16.11
CA GLN A 85 1.90 -3.91 14.87
C GLN A 85 2.49 -5.32 15.09
N ILE A 86 3.26 -5.52 16.15
CA ILE A 86 3.80 -6.83 16.53
C ILE A 86 2.67 -7.82 16.81
N ALA A 87 1.67 -7.41 17.59
CA ALA A 87 0.50 -8.24 17.90
C ALA A 87 -0.27 -8.63 16.62
N PHE A 88 -0.43 -7.70 15.67
CA PHE A 88 -1.06 -8.00 14.38
C PHE A 88 -0.30 -9.07 13.62
N LEU A 89 1.01 -8.95 13.50
CA LEU A 89 1.86 -9.93 12.81
C LEU A 89 1.89 -11.30 13.48
N LEU A 90 1.81 -11.35 14.82
CA LEU A 90 1.84 -12.60 15.56
C LEU A 90 0.47 -13.28 15.65
N LEU A 91 -0.61 -12.51 15.76
CA LEU A 91 -1.94 -13.03 16.12
C LEU A 91 -2.96 -12.96 15.01
N VAL A 92 -2.79 -12.08 14.02
CA VAL A 92 -3.81 -11.84 12.99
C VAL A 92 -3.38 -12.37 11.64
N SER A 93 -2.28 -11.91 11.07
CA SER A 93 -1.85 -12.35 9.74
C SER A 93 -0.37 -12.08 9.50
N ARG A 94 0.29 -13.01 8.81
CA ARG A 94 1.64 -12.88 8.26
C ARG A 94 1.57 -13.00 6.74
N PRO A 95 1.14 -11.97 6.03
CA PRO A 95 0.97 -12.05 4.60
C PRO A 95 2.27 -12.34 3.86
N MET A 96 2.13 -13.13 2.83
CA MET A 96 3.20 -13.38 1.86
C MET A 96 3.45 -12.15 1.01
N THR A 97 4.68 -12.00 0.56
CA THR A 97 4.99 -11.02 -0.47
C THR A 97 4.57 -11.55 -1.83
N ILE A 98 3.55 -10.94 -2.45
CA ILE A 98 2.98 -11.36 -3.72
C ILE A 98 3.02 -10.26 -4.78
N ALA A 99 2.73 -10.58 -6.03
CA ALA A 99 2.60 -9.66 -7.17
C ALA A 99 3.87 -8.79 -7.41
N ASP A 100 3.73 -7.48 -7.59
CA ASP A 100 4.85 -6.59 -7.91
C ASP A 100 5.92 -6.53 -6.80
N PRO A 101 5.56 -6.43 -5.51
CA PRO A 101 6.53 -6.54 -4.41
C PRO A 101 7.42 -7.78 -4.51
N ALA A 102 6.80 -8.94 -4.74
CA ALA A 102 7.52 -10.19 -4.88
C ALA A 102 8.50 -10.19 -6.05
N ARG A 103 8.05 -9.69 -7.21
CA ARG A 103 8.89 -9.65 -8.41
C ARG A 103 10.13 -8.78 -8.25
N VAL A 104 9.96 -7.63 -7.59
CA VAL A 104 11.06 -6.69 -7.32
C VAL A 104 12.07 -7.30 -6.36
N GLN A 105 11.59 -7.90 -5.27
CA GLN A 105 12.44 -8.48 -4.23
C GLN A 105 13.14 -9.76 -4.70
N ASN A 106 12.44 -10.59 -5.49
CA ASN A 106 13.03 -11.77 -6.09
C ASN A 106 14.14 -11.45 -7.10
N GLU A 107 13.91 -10.44 -7.94
CA GLU A 107 14.95 -10.01 -8.86
C GLU A 107 16.19 -9.51 -8.11
N ALA A 108 15.99 -8.76 -7.01
CA ALA A 108 17.10 -8.30 -6.17
C ALA A 108 17.89 -9.47 -5.57
N LEU A 109 17.22 -10.55 -5.16
CA LEU A 109 17.86 -11.77 -4.67
C LEU A 109 18.53 -12.58 -5.79
N ALA A 110 17.91 -12.62 -6.98
CA ALA A 110 18.52 -13.24 -8.15
C ALA A 110 19.79 -12.52 -8.58
N MET A 111 19.78 -11.19 -8.60
CA MET A 111 20.97 -10.39 -8.81
C MET A 111 22.10 -10.74 -7.83
N LEU A 112 21.75 -10.96 -6.54
CA LEU A 112 22.73 -11.31 -5.51
C LEU A 112 23.28 -12.73 -5.68
N LYS A 113 22.39 -13.72 -5.89
CA LYS A 113 22.76 -15.13 -5.85
C LYS A 113 23.30 -15.66 -7.18
N TYR A 114 22.80 -15.15 -8.32
CA TYR A 114 22.98 -15.82 -9.61
C TYR A 114 23.55 -14.92 -10.71
N HIS A 115 23.30 -13.61 -10.63
CA HIS A 115 23.62 -12.71 -11.74
C HIS A 115 24.74 -11.72 -11.43
N HIS A 116 25.55 -11.97 -10.40
CA HIS A 116 26.73 -11.14 -10.04
C HIS A 116 26.41 -9.64 -9.99
N GLY A 117 25.23 -9.30 -9.46
CA GLY A 117 24.76 -7.92 -9.34
C GLY A 117 24.10 -7.34 -10.59
N GLN A 118 24.02 -8.08 -11.71
CA GLN A 118 23.31 -7.63 -12.90
C GLN A 118 21.84 -8.02 -12.88
N MET A 119 20.98 -7.19 -13.43
CA MET A 119 19.56 -7.50 -13.59
C MET A 119 19.36 -8.45 -14.77
N ASP A 120 18.49 -9.47 -14.61
CA ASP A 120 18.23 -10.46 -15.64
C ASP A 120 17.47 -9.85 -16.83
N PRO A 121 18.10 -9.78 -18.03
CA PRO A 121 17.41 -9.26 -19.20
C PRO A 121 16.32 -10.18 -19.74
N THR A 122 16.26 -11.44 -19.32
CA THR A 122 15.19 -12.38 -19.69
C THR A 122 13.94 -12.22 -18.82
N ASN A 123 14.05 -11.51 -17.70
CA ASN A 123 12.91 -11.24 -16.82
C ASN A 123 11.92 -10.28 -17.50
N SER A 124 10.83 -10.83 -18.01
CA SER A 124 9.79 -10.08 -18.73
C SER A 124 9.15 -8.97 -17.89
N TYR A 125 9.12 -9.10 -16.56
CA TYR A 125 8.62 -8.06 -15.70
C TYR A 125 9.58 -6.87 -15.67
N MET A 126 10.86 -7.09 -15.44
CA MET A 126 11.87 -6.03 -15.43
C MET A 126 12.02 -5.38 -16.82
N GLN A 127 11.88 -6.16 -17.90
CA GLN A 127 11.83 -5.62 -19.26
C GLN A 127 10.72 -4.58 -19.46
N ASN A 128 9.54 -4.80 -18.91
CA ASN A 128 8.39 -3.94 -19.12
C ASN A 128 8.28 -2.78 -18.11
N TYR A 129 8.76 -2.98 -16.88
CA TYR A 129 8.53 -2.08 -15.73
C TYR A 129 9.79 -1.38 -15.27
N GLY A 130 10.44 -0.60 -16.15
CA GLY A 130 11.67 0.12 -15.86
C GLY A 130 11.62 1.09 -14.67
N ASN A 131 10.42 1.53 -14.27
CA ASN A 131 10.22 2.32 -13.05
C ASN A 131 10.57 1.56 -11.76
N ASN A 132 10.65 0.23 -11.80
CA ASN A 132 11.00 -0.59 -10.66
C ASN A 132 12.50 -0.94 -10.59
N HIS A 133 13.32 -0.59 -11.58
CA HIS A 133 14.75 -0.88 -11.57
C HIS A 133 15.44 -0.29 -10.34
N PHE A 134 15.18 0.99 -10.03
CA PHE A 134 15.85 1.66 -8.91
C PHE A 134 15.54 0.98 -7.57
N ILE A 135 14.26 0.69 -7.28
CA ILE A 135 13.89 0.03 -6.02
C ILE A 135 14.42 -1.41 -5.94
N THR A 136 14.50 -2.13 -7.06
CA THR A 136 15.12 -3.46 -7.13
C THR A 136 16.58 -3.40 -6.74
N ILE A 137 17.33 -2.40 -7.24
CA ILE A 137 18.73 -2.20 -6.90
C ILE A 137 18.92 -1.79 -5.44
N CYS A 138 17.99 -0.97 -4.89
CA CYS A 138 17.99 -0.67 -3.45
C CYS A 138 17.86 -1.94 -2.61
N PHE A 139 16.95 -2.86 -2.98
CA PHE A 139 16.83 -4.16 -2.30
C PHE A 139 18.05 -5.04 -2.52
N TYR A 140 18.66 -5.05 -3.69
CA TYR A 140 19.90 -5.77 -3.95
C TYR A 140 21.01 -5.35 -2.98
N TYR A 141 21.27 -4.04 -2.81
CA TYR A 141 22.27 -3.56 -1.87
C TYR A 141 21.90 -3.84 -0.41
N PHE A 142 20.61 -3.74 -0.08
CA PHE A 142 20.14 -4.08 1.25
C PHE A 142 20.35 -5.58 1.55
N TYR A 143 20.04 -6.46 0.64
CA TYR A 143 20.22 -7.90 0.81
C TYR A 143 21.71 -8.29 0.80
N LYS A 144 22.49 -7.62 -0.03
CA LYS A 144 23.95 -7.78 -0.01
C LYS A 144 24.52 -7.43 1.37
N PHE A 145 24.17 -6.27 1.90
CA PHE A 145 24.58 -5.86 3.25
C PHE A 145 24.16 -6.89 4.32
N LEU A 146 22.91 -7.36 4.28
CA LEU A 146 22.45 -8.39 5.24
C LEU A 146 23.28 -9.67 5.14
N THR A 147 23.57 -10.12 3.92
CA THR A 147 24.38 -11.32 3.69
C THR A 147 25.82 -11.13 4.15
N ASP A 148 26.41 -9.96 3.89
CA ASP A 148 27.78 -9.61 4.29
C ASP A 148 27.94 -9.60 5.84
N VAL A 149 26.85 -9.30 6.59
CA VAL A 149 26.81 -9.40 8.07
C VAL A 149 26.28 -10.76 8.58
N GLY A 150 26.17 -11.78 7.72
CA GLY A 150 25.79 -13.13 8.09
C GLY A 150 24.27 -13.40 8.20
N ILE A 151 23.42 -12.45 7.82
CA ILE A 151 21.95 -12.61 7.82
C ILE A 151 21.50 -13.14 6.46
N THR A 152 21.27 -14.45 6.35
CA THR A 152 20.83 -15.10 5.11
C THR A 152 19.31 -15.12 4.94
N LYS A 153 18.55 -15.11 6.05
CA LYS A 153 17.06 -15.06 6.05
C LYS A 153 16.59 -13.61 6.00
N VAL A 154 16.49 -13.05 4.80
CA VAL A 154 16.23 -11.62 4.57
C VAL A 154 14.78 -11.18 4.79
N TRP A 155 13.83 -12.12 4.96
CA TRP A 155 12.41 -11.77 5.10
C TRP A 155 12.12 -10.89 6.32
N VAL A 156 12.58 -11.29 7.52
CA VAL A 156 12.32 -10.51 8.75
C VAL A 156 12.94 -9.11 8.66
N PRO A 157 14.23 -8.93 8.29
CA PRO A 157 14.80 -7.60 8.10
C PRO A 157 14.04 -6.75 7.07
N THR A 158 13.51 -7.36 6.00
CA THR A 158 12.72 -6.66 4.99
C THR A 158 11.41 -6.14 5.57
N VAL A 159 10.70 -6.95 6.37
CA VAL A 159 9.48 -6.51 7.07
C VAL A 159 9.81 -5.41 8.08
N VAL A 160 10.90 -5.53 8.85
CA VAL A 160 11.35 -4.49 9.78
C VAL A 160 11.63 -3.18 9.06
N LEU A 161 12.29 -3.21 7.90
CA LEU A 161 12.52 -2.02 7.07
C LEU A 161 11.18 -1.33 6.71
N ASN A 162 10.16 -2.11 6.36
CA ASN A 162 8.84 -1.57 6.02
C ASN A 162 8.13 -0.97 7.25
N VAL A 163 8.17 -1.64 8.39
CA VAL A 163 7.62 -1.13 9.66
C VAL A 163 8.28 0.20 10.00
N LEU A 164 9.62 0.28 9.95
CA LEU A 164 10.36 1.52 10.19
C LEU A 164 9.99 2.63 9.21
N ALA A 165 9.77 2.31 7.94
CA ALA A 165 9.32 3.29 6.95
C ALA A 165 7.90 3.81 7.26
N ILE A 166 6.97 2.92 7.66
CA ILE A 166 5.62 3.30 8.08
C ILE A 166 5.70 4.18 9.34
N ASP A 167 6.48 3.79 10.33
CA ASP A 167 6.62 4.51 11.60
C ASP A 167 7.29 5.87 11.43
N LEU A 168 8.27 5.97 10.52
CA LEU A 168 8.84 7.26 10.12
C LEU A 168 7.78 8.16 9.47
N GLY A 169 6.91 7.61 8.62
CA GLY A 169 5.77 8.34 8.05
C GLY A 169 4.78 8.80 9.13
N ILE A 170 4.49 7.96 10.13
CA ILE A 170 3.68 8.31 11.31
C ILE A 170 4.34 9.43 12.11
N LEU A 171 5.64 9.32 12.38
CA LEU A 171 6.41 10.34 13.10
C LEU A 171 6.38 11.68 12.37
N LEU A 172 6.62 11.71 11.07
CA LEU A 172 6.59 12.93 10.26
C LEU A 172 5.18 13.55 10.22
N THR A 173 4.13 12.72 10.20
CA THR A 173 2.75 13.19 10.34
C THR A 173 2.51 13.82 11.72
N PHE A 174 2.92 13.13 12.79
CA PHE A 174 2.84 13.64 14.15
C PHE A 174 3.56 15.00 14.30
N LEU A 175 4.79 15.10 13.78
CA LEU A 175 5.56 16.35 13.83
C LEU A 175 4.89 17.47 13.04
N SER A 176 4.28 17.17 11.90
CA SER A 176 3.49 18.12 11.11
C SER A 176 2.29 18.64 11.88
N VAL A 177 1.49 17.75 12.46
CA VAL A 177 0.33 18.14 13.27
C VAL A 177 0.77 18.92 14.52
N LYS A 178 1.84 18.49 15.19
CA LYS A 178 2.40 19.20 16.35
C LYS A 178 2.80 20.63 16.00
N LYS A 179 3.44 20.82 14.84
CA LYS A 179 3.84 22.16 14.38
C LYS A 179 2.65 23.05 14.07
N MET A 180 1.57 22.48 13.52
CA MET A 180 0.39 23.23 13.09
C MET A 180 -0.62 23.48 14.22
N ARG A 181 -0.82 22.50 15.10
CA ARG A 181 -1.95 22.47 16.07
C ARG A 181 -1.55 22.13 17.50
N GLY A 182 -0.25 21.95 17.77
CA GLY A 182 0.24 21.62 19.11
C GLY A 182 0.22 20.14 19.43
N ILE A 183 0.73 19.81 20.64
CA ILE A 183 1.01 18.43 21.06
C ILE A 183 -0.26 17.59 21.26
N GLY A 184 -1.32 18.19 21.80
CA GLY A 184 -2.59 17.48 22.05
C GLY A 184 -3.22 16.94 20.78
N THR A 185 -3.34 17.79 19.74
CA THR A 185 -3.86 17.38 18.43
C THR A 185 -2.91 16.37 17.75
N ALA A 186 -1.59 16.49 17.95
CA ALA A 186 -0.62 15.51 17.45
C ALA A 186 -0.78 14.14 18.14
N ASN A 187 -1.02 14.11 19.44
CA ASN A 187 -1.34 12.88 20.17
C ASN A 187 -2.67 12.26 19.65
N PHE A 188 -3.66 13.10 19.36
CA PHE A 188 -4.89 12.62 18.74
C PHE A 188 -4.62 11.98 17.35
N ALA A 189 -3.74 12.57 16.54
CA ALA A 189 -3.34 11.95 15.27
C ALA A 189 -2.69 10.58 15.47
N LEU A 190 -1.88 10.36 16.52
CA LEU A 190 -1.36 9.03 16.87
C LEU A 190 -2.48 8.04 17.24
N VAL A 191 -3.50 8.49 17.97
CA VAL A 191 -4.68 7.64 18.25
C VAL A 191 -5.40 7.27 16.95
N LEU A 192 -5.49 8.19 15.98
CA LEU A 192 -6.06 7.87 14.67
C LEU A 192 -5.23 6.83 13.91
N PHE A 193 -3.89 6.88 13.98
CA PHE A 193 -3.03 5.84 13.41
C PHE A 193 -3.22 4.49 14.11
N PHE A 194 -3.33 4.48 15.43
CA PHE A 194 -3.61 3.26 16.19
C PHE A 194 -4.93 2.62 15.77
N LEU A 195 -5.95 3.41 15.49
CA LEU A 195 -7.27 2.94 15.05
C LEU A 195 -7.35 2.66 13.54
N CYS A 196 -6.41 3.13 12.73
CA CYS A 196 -6.45 3.03 11.28
C CYS A 196 -6.06 1.62 10.79
N PRO A 197 -6.97 0.86 10.16
CA PRO A 197 -6.66 -0.50 9.69
C PRO A 197 -5.51 -0.59 8.70
N THR A 198 -5.35 0.42 7.85
CA THR A 198 -4.29 0.50 6.84
C THR A 198 -2.89 0.46 7.46
N THR A 199 -2.74 0.95 8.71
CA THR A 199 -1.46 0.92 9.45
C THR A 199 -0.95 -0.51 9.66
N TYR A 200 -1.83 -1.49 9.76
CA TYR A 200 -1.51 -2.88 10.07
C TYR A 200 -1.52 -3.80 8.86
N LEU A 201 -2.50 -3.63 7.97
CA LEU A 201 -2.74 -4.54 6.85
C LEU A 201 -1.62 -4.56 5.80
N TRP A 202 -0.73 -3.56 5.82
CA TRP A 202 0.35 -3.39 4.85
C TRP A 202 1.76 -3.56 5.43
N LEU A 203 1.88 -4.05 6.67
CA LEU A 203 3.18 -4.21 7.35
C LEU A 203 4.15 -5.13 6.61
N THR A 204 3.65 -6.20 5.99
CA THR A 204 4.51 -7.18 5.30
C THR A 204 4.62 -6.94 3.79
N SER A 205 3.79 -6.07 3.22
CA SER A 205 3.82 -5.76 1.79
C SER A 205 4.82 -4.65 1.48
N VAL A 206 6.10 -5.00 1.53
CA VAL A 206 7.23 -4.09 1.38
C VAL A 206 7.39 -3.68 -0.08
N TYR A 207 6.88 -2.51 -0.42
CA TYR A 207 6.92 -2.00 -1.79
C TYR A 207 6.87 -0.47 -1.82
N THR A 208 6.95 0.09 -3.02
CA THR A 208 6.95 1.55 -3.21
C THR A 208 5.76 2.26 -2.59
N ASN A 209 4.64 1.57 -2.33
CA ASN A 209 3.45 2.15 -1.70
C ASN A 209 3.72 2.56 -0.24
N THR A 210 4.31 1.68 0.55
CA THR A 210 4.64 1.92 1.95
C THR A 210 5.95 2.68 2.10
N LEU A 211 6.97 2.31 1.30
CA LEU A 211 8.28 2.96 1.33
C LEU A 211 8.25 4.43 0.88
N SER A 212 7.26 4.87 0.08
CA SER A 212 7.12 6.27 -0.31
C SER A 212 6.39 7.15 0.73
N PHE A 213 5.73 6.55 1.71
CA PHE A 213 5.00 7.28 2.76
C PHE A 213 5.88 8.30 3.51
N PRO A 214 7.07 7.93 4.05
CA PRO A 214 7.92 8.89 4.74
C PRO A 214 8.44 10.00 3.82
N PHE A 215 8.65 9.75 2.54
CA PHE A 215 9.09 10.79 1.59
C PHE A 215 7.97 11.81 1.32
N ILE A 216 6.73 11.36 1.13
CA ILE A 216 5.58 12.25 0.96
C ILE A 216 5.40 13.14 2.18
N MET A 217 5.38 12.57 3.38
CA MET A 217 5.26 13.34 4.62
C MET A 217 6.49 14.18 4.91
N GLY A 218 7.69 13.70 4.52
CA GLY A 218 8.95 14.40 4.64
C GLY A 218 9.00 15.70 3.84
N VAL A 219 8.56 15.67 2.58
CA VAL A 219 8.43 16.88 1.73
C VAL A 219 7.51 17.89 2.39
N LEU A 220 6.34 17.43 2.87
CA LEU A 220 5.34 18.30 3.48
C LEU A 220 5.81 18.86 4.84
N TYR A 221 6.45 18.03 5.68
CA TYR A 221 6.99 18.45 6.97
C TYR A 221 8.13 19.44 6.82
N LEU A 222 9.11 19.17 5.93
CA LEU A 222 10.20 20.09 5.67
C LEU A 222 9.71 21.41 5.08
N GLY A 223 8.67 21.37 4.23
CA GLY A 223 8.00 22.58 3.74
C GLY A 223 7.29 23.40 4.83
N LEU A 224 6.96 22.77 5.96
CA LEU A 224 6.27 23.41 7.10
C LEU A 224 7.21 24.01 8.16
N ILE A 225 8.44 23.50 8.24
CA ILE A 225 9.42 23.97 9.25
C ILE A 225 9.80 25.43 8.99
N ASP A 226 9.89 26.22 10.06
CA ASP A 226 10.40 27.58 9.97
C ASP A 226 11.86 27.58 9.50
N LYS A 227 12.20 28.58 8.69
CA LYS A 227 13.56 28.72 8.17
C LYS A 227 14.54 28.92 9.33
N PRO A 228 15.60 28.12 9.44
CA PRO A 228 16.62 28.32 10.46
C PRO A 228 17.29 29.69 10.30
N ALA A 229 17.59 30.36 11.40
CA ALA A 229 18.24 31.68 11.36
C ALA A 229 19.68 31.64 10.83
N LYS A 230 20.43 30.54 11.10
CA LYS A 230 21.83 30.39 10.64
C LYS A 230 21.89 29.90 9.21
N ARG A 231 22.66 30.56 8.34
CA ARG A 231 22.79 30.24 6.90
C ARG A 231 23.15 28.77 6.64
N TRP A 232 24.09 28.19 7.39
CA TRP A 232 24.49 26.80 7.20
C TRP A 232 23.34 25.80 7.54
N ARG A 233 22.55 26.07 8.58
CA ARG A 233 21.39 25.24 8.92
C ARG A 233 20.30 25.34 7.85
N MET A 234 20.19 26.51 7.25
CA MET A 234 19.26 26.75 6.13
C MET A 234 19.68 25.95 4.90
N ALA A 235 20.99 25.93 4.58
CA ALA A 235 21.53 25.11 3.51
C ALA A 235 21.32 23.61 3.75
N VAL A 236 21.60 23.12 4.98
CA VAL A 236 21.34 21.71 5.36
C VAL A 236 19.84 21.36 5.20
N HIS A 237 18.94 22.24 5.63
CA HIS A 237 17.50 22.05 5.43
C HIS A 237 17.13 21.93 3.94
N ASP A 238 17.67 22.83 3.09
CA ASP A 238 17.35 22.84 1.66
C ASP A 238 17.96 21.61 0.94
N VAL A 239 19.16 21.20 1.32
CA VAL A 239 19.78 19.95 0.84
C VAL A 239 18.94 18.72 1.25
N LEU A 240 18.50 18.65 2.53
CA LEU A 240 17.67 17.55 3.00
C LEU A 240 16.33 17.50 2.25
N LEU A 241 15.69 18.66 2.03
CA LEU A 241 14.47 18.76 1.24
C LEU A 241 14.68 18.25 -0.20
N ALA A 242 15.77 18.67 -0.85
CA ALA A 242 16.13 18.24 -2.19
C ALA A 242 16.35 16.71 -2.28
N VAL A 243 17.09 16.14 -1.33
CA VAL A 243 17.34 14.69 -1.25
C VAL A 243 16.03 13.92 -1.04
N VAL A 244 15.19 14.35 -0.09
CA VAL A 244 13.88 13.72 0.18
C VAL A 244 12.97 13.77 -1.06
N MET A 245 12.93 14.91 -1.77
CA MET A 245 12.17 15.05 -3.03
C MET A 245 12.70 14.10 -4.12
N ALA A 246 14.00 14.11 -4.37
CA ALA A 246 14.60 13.35 -5.46
C ALA A 246 14.58 11.83 -5.23
N VAL A 247 14.95 11.38 -4.02
CA VAL A 247 14.90 9.95 -3.65
C VAL A 247 13.44 9.48 -3.63
N GLY A 248 12.54 10.25 -3.02
CA GLY A 248 11.11 9.93 -3.00
C GLY A 248 10.53 9.77 -4.41
N TYR A 249 10.89 10.66 -5.34
CA TYR A 249 10.49 10.54 -6.75
C TYR A 249 11.04 9.26 -7.42
N ARG A 250 12.29 8.87 -7.12
CA ARG A 250 12.88 7.63 -7.65
C ARG A 250 12.23 6.38 -7.08
N VAL A 251 11.88 6.39 -5.79
CA VAL A 251 11.13 5.30 -5.15
C VAL A 251 9.71 5.21 -5.73
N ARG A 252 9.03 6.35 -5.87
CA ARG A 252 7.69 6.40 -6.43
C ARG A 252 7.40 7.76 -7.07
N PRO A 253 7.17 7.81 -8.40
CA PRO A 253 6.94 9.08 -9.10
C PRO A 253 5.77 9.92 -8.56
N THR A 254 4.79 9.31 -7.88
CA THR A 254 3.68 10.07 -7.24
C THR A 254 4.14 11.02 -6.14
N THR A 255 5.38 10.92 -5.65
CA THR A 255 5.99 11.92 -4.74
C THR A 255 6.10 13.32 -5.38
N ILE A 256 5.97 13.44 -6.71
CA ILE A 256 5.83 14.74 -7.37
C ILE A 256 4.61 15.54 -6.90
N ILE A 257 3.56 14.86 -6.45
CA ILE A 257 2.29 15.51 -6.04
C ILE A 257 2.49 16.43 -4.84
N PRO A 258 3.04 16.00 -3.69
CA PRO A 258 3.34 16.90 -2.57
C PRO A 258 4.39 17.97 -2.94
N ILE A 259 5.31 17.71 -3.88
CA ILE A 259 6.27 18.70 -4.36
C ILE A 259 5.54 19.85 -5.07
N ILE A 260 4.61 19.52 -5.97
CA ILE A 260 3.77 20.51 -6.66
C ILE A 260 2.89 21.27 -5.65
N ALA A 261 2.25 20.55 -4.71
CA ALA A 261 1.41 21.16 -3.69
C ALA A 261 2.19 22.14 -2.80
N LEU A 262 3.42 21.79 -2.40
CA LEU A 262 4.34 22.65 -1.67
C LEU A 262 4.72 23.89 -2.51
N GLY A 263 5.07 23.70 -3.78
CA GLY A 263 5.40 24.79 -4.69
C GLY A 263 4.24 25.79 -4.84
N LEU A 264 3.03 25.31 -5.05
CA LEU A 264 1.82 26.14 -5.13
C LEU A 264 1.57 26.90 -3.81
N TYR A 265 1.65 26.21 -2.68
CA TYR A 265 1.48 26.80 -1.36
C TYR A 265 2.49 27.92 -1.09
N LEU A 266 3.79 27.66 -1.36
CA LEU A 266 4.85 28.65 -1.18
C LEU A 266 4.66 29.86 -2.10
N THR A 267 4.26 29.64 -3.36
CA THR A 267 3.97 30.72 -4.32
C THR A 267 2.84 31.62 -3.81
N VAL A 268 1.73 31.04 -3.34
CA VAL A 268 0.62 31.81 -2.77
C VAL A 268 1.08 32.63 -1.55
N ARG A 269 1.87 32.03 -0.64
CA ARG A 269 2.41 32.73 0.53
C ARG A 269 3.35 33.89 0.15
N LEU A 270 4.24 33.69 -0.81
CA LEU A 270 5.18 34.73 -1.27
C LEU A 270 4.44 35.90 -1.85
N ILE A 271 3.44 35.65 -2.71
CA ILE A 271 2.66 36.73 -3.34
C ILE A 271 1.78 37.47 -2.31
N ALA A 272 1.15 36.75 -1.38
CA ALA A 272 0.39 37.34 -0.29
C ALA A 272 1.29 38.24 0.59
N GLY A 273 2.49 37.76 0.93
CA GLY A 273 3.47 38.52 1.72
C GLY A 273 3.99 39.78 0.98
N TRP A 274 4.21 39.68 -0.34
CA TRP A 274 4.57 40.84 -1.17
C TRP A 274 3.45 41.89 -1.25
N GLN A 275 2.21 41.44 -1.44
CA GLN A 275 1.04 42.31 -1.52
C GLN A 275 0.74 43.03 -0.19
N ASN A 276 0.88 42.35 0.95
CA ASN A 276 0.69 42.99 2.26
C ASN A 276 1.73 44.09 2.51
N ARG A 277 2.99 43.84 2.15
CA ARG A 277 4.06 44.86 2.24
C ARG A 277 3.79 46.04 1.33
N ARG A 278 3.33 45.84 0.09
CA ARG A 278 2.97 46.93 -0.82
C ARG A 278 1.79 47.77 -0.31
N ALA A 279 0.82 47.11 0.37
CA ALA A 279 -0.29 47.82 0.97
C ALA A 279 0.12 48.69 2.20
N LEU A 280 1.04 48.15 3.04
CA LEU A 280 1.62 48.90 4.16
C LEU A 280 2.41 50.11 3.67
N ARG A 281 3.22 50.01 2.62
CA ARG A 281 3.95 51.11 2.00
C ARG A 281 3.04 52.20 1.41
N ALA A 282 1.86 51.80 0.94
CA ALA A 282 0.90 52.77 0.38
C ALA A 282 0.12 53.51 1.47
N SER A 283 0.11 52.99 2.71
CA SER A 283 -0.58 53.61 3.86
C SER A 283 0.35 54.45 4.75
N GLU A 284 1.67 54.28 4.64
CA GLU A 284 2.67 55.05 5.38
C GLU A 284 3.27 56.11 4.44
N THR A 285 3.08 57.39 4.75
CA THR A 285 3.84 58.52 4.20
C THR A 285 5.26 58.44 4.79
N MET A 286 6.11 57.58 4.25
CA MET A 286 7.47 57.36 4.74
C MET A 286 8.42 58.42 4.16
N GLU A 287 9.23 59.01 5.05
CA GLU A 287 10.40 59.83 4.71
C GLU A 287 11.38 59.06 3.83
N THR A 288 11.95 59.76 2.87
CA THR A 288 12.70 59.21 1.73
C THR A 288 13.98 58.43 2.06
N GLU A 289 14.58 58.56 3.25
CA GLU A 289 15.83 57.89 3.63
C GLU A 289 15.66 56.38 3.96
N ASN A 290 14.54 55.99 4.54
CA ASN A 290 14.26 54.59 4.88
C ASN A 290 13.86 53.73 3.66
N ALA A 291 13.48 54.33 2.55
CA ALA A 291 13.02 53.65 1.35
C ALA A 291 14.16 52.90 0.60
N SER A 292 15.40 53.45 0.62
CA SER A 292 16.55 52.86 -0.03
C SER A 292 17.08 51.60 0.69
N GLU A 293 17.15 51.64 2.01
CA GLU A 293 17.58 50.48 2.83
C GLU A 293 16.57 49.33 2.74
N GLU A 294 15.30 49.62 2.77
CA GLU A 294 14.25 48.60 2.67
C GLU A 294 14.18 47.99 1.27
N GLN A 295 14.51 48.75 0.22
CA GLN A 295 14.64 48.24 -1.14
C GLN A 295 15.84 47.30 -1.29
N GLN A 296 16.97 47.64 -0.67
CA GLN A 296 18.16 46.80 -0.62
C GLN A 296 17.90 45.48 0.13
N HIS A 297 17.27 45.53 1.30
CA HIS A 297 16.86 44.34 2.04
C HIS A 297 15.84 43.47 1.28
N SER A 298 14.95 44.09 0.51
CA SER A 298 13.99 43.36 -0.34
C SER A 298 14.70 42.61 -1.46
N ARG A 299 15.68 43.26 -2.13
CA ARG A 299 16.50 42.61 -3.18
C ARG A 299 17.34 41.46 -2.62
N GLN A 300 17.96 41.64 -1.46
CA GLN A 300 18.73 40.56 -0.78
C GLN A 300 17.84 39.35 -0.46
N ARG A 301 16.62 39.54 0.06
CA ARG A 301 15.67 38.42 0.34
C ARG A 301 15.23 37.68 -0.93
N VAL A 302 15.05 38.38 -2.04
CA VAL A 302 14.72 37.78 -3.34
C VAL A 302 15.91 36.97 -3.84
N LEU A 303 17.12 37.52 -3.76
CA LEU A 303 18.35 36.81 -4.16
C LEU A 303 18.61 35.57 -3.30
N GLU A 304 18.49 35.68 -1.98
CA GLU A 304 18.58 34.53 -1.07
C GLU A 304 17.52 33.45 -1.41
N GLY A 305 16.29 33.86 -1.72
CA GLY A 305 15.25 32.94 -2.18
C GLY A 305 15.61 32.22 -3.48
N ALA A 306 16.15 32.96 -4.44
CA ALA A 306 16.59 32.39 -5.73
C ALA A 306 17.76 31.43 -5.55
N VAL A 307 18.76 31.78 -4.73
CA VAL A 307 19.92 30.89 -4.41
C VAL A 307 19.44 29.60 -3.76
N ARG A 308 18.49 29.66 -2.83
CA ARG A 308 17.91 28.48 -2.16
C ARG A 308 17.17 27.57 -3.13
N VAL A 309 16.32 28.15 -4.01
CA VAL A 309 15.64 27.37 -5.05
C VAL A 309 16.67 26.74 -5.99
N GLY A 310 17.71 27.50 -6.40
CA GLY A 310 18.82 26.98 -7.19
C GLY A 310 19.53 25.79 -6.51
N LEU A 311 19.83 25.91 -5.21
CA LEU A 311 20.45 24.83 -4.43
C LEU A 311 19.54 23.57 -4.42
N VAL A 312 18.24 23.71 -4.12
CA VAL A 312 17.29 22.59 -4.12
C VAL A 312 17.24 21.92 -5.49
N VAL A 313 17.18 22.71 -6.57
CA VAL A 313 17.17 22.17 -7.94
C VAL A 313 18.48 21.44 -8.27
N CYS A 314 19.63 22.06 -8.03
CA CYS A 314 20.93 21.48 -8.31
C CYS A 314 21.15 20.18 -7.55
N VAL A 315 20.87 20.15 -6.25
CA VAL A 315 21.01 18.92 -5.44
C VAL A 315 20.02 17.85 -5.89
N SER A 316 18.77 18.21 -6.20
CA SER A 316 17.79 17.24 -6.73
C SER A 316 18.26 16.64 -8.06
N MET A 317 18.78 17.45 -8.97
CA MET A 317 19.32 16.97 -10.25
C MET A 317 20.55 16.08 -10.03
N ALA A 318 21.46 16.44 -9.13
CA ALA A 318 22.62 15.61 -8.77
C ALA A 318 22.21 14.23 -8.24
N VAL A 319 21.20 14.18 -7.34
CA VAL A 319 20.66 12.91 -6.80
C VAL A 319 20.00 12.09 -7.91
N LEU A 320 19.19 12.72 -8.77
CA LEU A 320 18.54 12.04 -9.90
C LEU A 320 19.57 11.48 -10.89
N PHE A 321 20.63 12.25 -11.20
CA PHE A 321 21.71 11.82 -12.07
C PHE A 321 22.51 10.65 -11.45
N SER A 322 22.91 10.78 -10.18
CA SER A 322 23.64 9.73 -9.45
C SER A 322 22.82 8.43 -9.37
N SER A 323 21.51 8.54 -9.11
CA SER A 323 20.61 7.38 -9.08
C SER A 323 20.43 6.74 -10.47
N SER A 324 20.48 7.53 -11.55
CA SER A 324 20.44 7.01 -12.92
C SER A 324 21.72 6.27 -13.28
N ASN A 325 22.89 6.81 -12.88
CA ASN A 325 24.18 6.16 -13.03
C ASN A 325 24.25 4.85 -12.22
N LEU A 326 23.68 4.86 -11.00
CA LEU A 326 23.55 3.64 -10.20
C LEU A 326 22.74 2.57 -10.94
N VAL A 327 21.62 2.93 -11.54
CA VAL A 327 20.83 1.99 -12.35
C VAL A 327 21.62 1.50 -13.55
N ALA A 328 22.33 2.36 -14.26
CA ALA A 328 23.11 2.00 -15.44
C ALA A 328 24.25 1.00 -15.14
N LYS A 329 24.76 0.94 -13.89
CA LYS A 329 25.74 -0.07 -13.47
C LYS A 329 25.18 -1.50 -13.42
N HIS A 330 23.87 -1.64 -13.22
CA HIS A 330 23.20 -2.94 -13.00
C HIS A 330 22.26 -3.33 -14.14
N VAL A 331 21.95 -2.41 -15.03
CA VAL A 331 20.96 -2.57 -16.11
C VAL A 331 21.57 -2.16 -17.43
N ASP A 332 21.77 -3.14 -18.31
CA ASP A 332 22.21 -2.88 -19.69
C ASP A 332 21.05 -2.29 -20.51
N ALA A 333 21.11 -0.99 -20.77
CA ALA A 333 20.04 -0.27 -21.49
C ALA A 333 19.74 -0.84 -22.89
N LYS A 334 20.72 -1.48 -23.54
CA LYS A 334 20.54 -2.11 -24.86
C LYS A 334 19.66 -3.36 -24.77
N LYS A 335 19.82 -4.12 -23.67
CA LYS A 335 19.05 -5.34 -23.40
C LYS A 335 17.65 -5.05 -22.83
N PHE A 336 17.48 -3.90 -22.14
CA PHE A 336 16.20 -3.48 -21.55
C PHE A 336 15.45 -2.47 -22.42
N ASN A 337 15.07 -2.86 -23.63
CA ASN A 337 14.44 -2.00 -24.65
C ASN A 337 12.90 -2.16 -24.77
N GLN A 338 12.30 -3.05 -23.98
CA GLN A 338 10.87 -3.38 -24.04
C GLN A 338 9.99 -2.61 -23.04
N GLN A 339 10.52 -1.54 -22.42
CA GLN A 339 9.81 -0.77 -21.41
C GLN A 339 8.49 -0.19 -21.93
N PHE A 340 7.48 -0.25 -21.07
CA PHE A 340 6.22 0.40 -21.35
C PHE A 340 6.36 1.94 -21.37
N PRO A 341 5.79 2.62 -22.37
CA PRO A 341 5.76 4.08 -22.38
C PRO A 341 4.80 4.59 -21.28
N VAL A 342 5.04 5.80 -20.78
CA VAL A 342 4.20 6.42 -19.74
C VAL A 342 2.71 6.43 -20.09
N VAL A 343 2.38 6.62 -21.38
CA VAL A 343 0.99 6.61 -21.86
C VAL A 343 0.29 5.27 -21.69
N HIS A 344 1.01 4.16 -21.55
CA HIS A 344 0.45 2.83 -21.27
C HIS A 344 -0.43 2.83 -20.00
N TRP A 345 0.04 3.47 -18.96
CA TRP A 345 -0.70 3.56 -17.70
C TRP A 345 -1.96 4.40 -17.80
N VAL A 346 -1.90 5.48 -18.59
CA VAL A 346 -3.07 6.33 -18.88
C VAL A 346 -4.05 5.56 -19.76
N MET A 347 -3.58 4.88 -20.81
CA MET A 347 -4.40 4.06 -21.69
C MET A 347 -5.13 2.94 -20.93
N MET A 348 -4.42 2.22 -20.06
CA MET A 348 -4.99 1.19 -19.18
C MET A 348 -5.95 1.82 -18.16
N GLY A 349 -5.57 2.97 -17.60
CA GLY A 349 -6.41 3.77 -16.70
C GLY A 349 -7.75 4.21 -17.33
N MET A 350 -7.86 4.28 -18.65
CA MET A 350 -9.10 4.60 -19.38
C MET A 350 -9.83 3.35 -19.90
N ASN A 351 -9.57 2.17 -19.35
CA ASN A 351 -10.29 0.96 -19.68
C ASN A 351 -11.56 0.81 -18.80
N GLU A 352 -12.74 0.96 -19.40
CA GLU A 352 -14.03 0.86 -18.71
C GLU A 352 -14.26 -0.54 -18.11
N LYS A 353 -13.89 -1.60 -18.84
CA LYS A 353 -14.13 -3.00 -18.40
C LYS A 353 -13.41 -3.32 -17.11
N SER A 354 -12.19 -2.81 -16.93
CA SER A 354 -11.41 -2.96 -15.68
C SER A 354 -11.67 -1.84 -14.66
N LYS A 355 -12.61 -0.92 -14.93
CA LYS A 355 -12.84 0.29 -14.10
C LYS A 355 -11.54 1.06 -13.84
N GLY A 356 -10.68 1.13 -14.86
CA GLY A 356 -9.38 1.81 -14.81
C GLY A 356 -8.27 1.06 -14.06
N GLY A 357 -8.51 -0.14 -13.55
CA GLY A 357 -7.49 -0.97 -12.93
C GLY A 357 -6.67 -1.78 -13.92
N PHE A 358 -5.67 -2.51 -13.41
CA PHE A 358 -4.82 -3.40 -14.20
C PHE A 358 -5.66 -4.30 -15.13
N ASN A 359 -5.23 -4.39 -16.38
CA ASN A 359 -5.87 -5.23 -17.39
C ASN A 359 -4.84 -6.02 -18.19
N ARG A 360 -4.90 -7.36 -18.10
CA ARG A 360 -3.97 -8.28 -18.77
C ARG A 360 -4.01 -8.12 -20.30
N ASN A 361 -5.18 -7.87 -20.88
CA ASN A 361 -5.31 -7.70 -22.33
C ASN A 361 -4.67 -6.39 -22.81
N ASP A 362 -4.75 -5.31 -22.02
CA ASP A 362 -4.05 -4.07 -22.31
C ASP A 362 -2.53 -4.26 -22.24
N ARG A 363 -2.05 -4.96 -21.22
CA ARG A 363 -0.64 -5.30 -21.11
C ARG A 363 -0.17 -6.12 -22.32
N ARG A 364 -0.92 -7.18 -22.70
CA ARG A 364 -0.58 -8.00 -23.87
C ARG A 364 -0.59 -7.19 -25.17
N TYR A 365 -1.57 -6.31 -25.32
CA TYR A 365 -1.67 -5.42 -26.49
C TYR A 365 -0.43 -4.52 -26.60
N THR A 366 -0.04 -3.82 -25.55
CA THR A 366 1.16 -2.98 -25.60
C THR A 366 2.41 -3.83 -25.81
N SER A 367 2.51 -5.01 -25.17
CA SER A 367 3.65 -5.91 -25.34
C SER A 367 3.78 -6.50 -26.76
N SER A 368 2.71 -6.52 -27.57
CA SER A 368 2.79 -7.06 -28.95
C SER A 368 3.55 -6.18 -29.93
N PHE A 369 3.85 -4.94 -29.55
CA PHE A 369 4.64 -4.03 -30.38
C PHE A 369 6.13 -4.10 -30.00
N PRO A 370 7.04 -4.21 -30.99
CA PRO A 370 8.45 -4.51 -30.73
C PRO A 370 9.23 -3.31 -30.16
N THR A 371 8.89 -2.07 -30.51
CA THR A 371 9.63 -0.89 -30.07
C THR A 371 8.83 0.03 -29.16
N LYS A 372 9.52 0.75 -28.28
CA LYS A 372 8.91 1.73 -27.36
C LYS A 372 8.08 2.79 -28.11
N GLU A 373 8.52 3.22 -29.28
CA GLU A 373 7.81 4.22 -30.07
C GLU A 373 6.52 3.65 -30.68
N GLN A 374 6.55 2.42 -31.21
CA GLN A 374 5.35 1.73 -31.72
C GLN A 374 4.35 1.48 -30.59
N LYS A 375 4.83 1.03 -29.40
CA LYS A 375 4.01 0.91 -28.18
C LYS A 375 3.32 2.23 -27.86
N ARG A 376 4.08 3.34 -27.88
CA ARG A 376 3.56 4.68 -27.60
C ARG A 376 2.47 5.11 -28.60
N LYS A 377 2.70 4.93 -29.89
CA LYS A 377 1.73 5.26 -30.94
C LYS A 377 0.43 4.44 -30.79
N ALA A 378 0.57 3.13 -30.58
CA ALA A 378 -0.56 2.22 -30.41
C ALA A 378 -1.40 2.56 -29.15
N ASP A 379 -0.73 2.84 -28.03
CA ASP A 379 -1.40 3.19 -26.77
C ASP A 379 -2.13 4.54 -26.88
N ILE A 380 -1.55 5.54 -27.56
CA ILE A 380 -2.20 6.84 -27.84
C ILE A 380 -3.45 6.64 -28.71
N ALA A 381 -3.36 5.85 -29.78
CA ALA A 381 -4.49 5.57 -30.64
C ALA A 381 -5.64 4.90 -29.87
N ARG A 382 -5.31 3.89 -29.05
CA ARG A 382 -6.30 3.18 -28.22
C ARG A 382 -6.90 4.07 -27.14
N LEU A 383 -6.09 4.94 -26.51
CA LEU A 383 -6.55 5.94 -25.55
C LEU A 383 -7.57 6.88 -26.18
N LYS A 384 -7.25 7.48 -27.35
CA LYS A 384 -8.15 8.38 -28.08
C LYS A 384 -9.47 7.69 -28.42
N GLN A 385 -9.41 6.44 -28.91
CA GLN A 385 -10.60 5.63 -29.22
C GLN A 385 -11.50 5.43 -27.98
N ARG A 386 -10.91 5.10 -26.82
CA ARG A 386 -11.64 4.91 -25.55
C ARG A 386 -12.33 6.19 -25.09
N VAL A 387 -11.58 7.29 -25.06
CA VAL A 387 -12.11 8.61 -24.64
C VAL A 387 -13.27 9.04 -25.56
N LYS A 388 -13.09 8.91 -26.89
CA LYS A 388 -14.15 9.22 -27.88
C LYS A 388 -15.40 8.35 -27.68
N LYS A 389 -15.20 7.03 -27.44
CA LYS A 389 -16.31 6.09 -27.21
C LYS A 389 -17.10 6.40 -25.94
N MET A 390 -16.42 6.77 -24.85
CA MET A 390 -17.06 7.08 -23.58
C MET A 390 -17.89 8.38 -23.64
N GLY A 391 -17.42 9.37 -24.35
CA GLY A 391 -18.03 10.70 -24.33
C GLY A 391 -17.98 11.35 -22.93
N PRO A 392 -18.54 12.57 -22.76
CA PRO A 392 -18.45 13.27 -21.48
C PRO A 392 -19.11 12.53 -20.30
N VAL A 393 -20.30 11.99 -20.51
CA VAL A 393 -21.07 11.28 -19.47
C VAL A 393 -20.39 9.96 -19.10
N GLY A 394 -19.90 9.20 -20.08
CA GLY A 394 -19.14 7.96 -19.82
C GLY A 394 -17.85 8.24 -19.08
N LEU A 395 -17.12 9.31 -19.42
CA LEU A 395 -15.92 9.74 -18.70
C LEU A 395 -16.22 10.10 -17.25
N ALA A 396 -17.27 10.88 -16.98
CA ALA A 396 -17.67 11.22 -15.60
C ALA A 396 -17.98 9.97 -14.78
N LYS A 397 -18.76 9.01 -15.36
CA LYS A 397 -19.04 7.72 -14.72
C LYS A 397 -17.76 6.90 -14.50
N HIS A 398 -16.86 6.89 -15.46
CA HIS A 398 -15.58 6.18 -15.35
C HIS A 398 -14.70 6.77 -14.26
N PHE A 399 -14.57 8.08 -14.16
CA PHE A 399 -13.85 8.75 -13.09
C PHE A 399 -14.48 8.48 -11.72
N GLY A 400 -15.80 8.46 -11.60
CA GLY A 400 -16.50 8.04 -10.39
C GLY A 400 -16.14 6.61 -9.98
N ASN A 401 -16.09 5.66 -10.92
CA ASN A 401 -15.66 4.29 -10.65
C ASN A 401 -14.21 4.20 -10.18
N LYS A 402 -13.32 5.03 -10.72
CA LYS A 402 -11.90 5.08 -10.29
C LYS A 402 -11.75 5.72 -8.91
N MET A 403 -12.47 6.80 -8.62
CA MET A 403 -12.49 7.40 -7.28
C MET A 403 -13.02 6.40 -6.24
N MET A 404 -14.08 5.65 -6.60
CA MET A 404 -14.59 4.58 -5.74
C MET A 404 -13.52 3.52 -5.48
N ARG A 405 -12.83 3.06 -6.52
CA ARG A 405 -11.81 2.01 -6.42
C ARG A 405 -10.62 2.41 -5.57
N VAL A 406 -10.11 3.65 -5.71
CA VAL A 406 -8.88 4.08 -5.05
C VAL A 406 -9.14 4.67 -3.66
N TRP A 407 -10.24 5.41 -3.47
CA TRP A 407 -10.42 6.25 -2.30
C TRP A 407 -11.63 5.91 -1.42
N ALA A 408 -12.69 5.37 -2.01
CA ALA A 408 -13.95 5.20 -1.29
C ALA A 408 -14.06 3.90 -0.49
N MET A 409 -13.29 2.86 -0.86
CA MET A 409 -13.31 1.56 -0.17
C MET A 409 -12.36 1.57 1.03
N GLY A 410 -12.85 1.13 2.19
CA GLY A 410 -12.09 1.17 3.44
C GLY A 410 -11.00 0.10 3.57
N ASP A 411 -11.07 -0.97 2.77
CA ASP A 411 -10.14 -2.10 2.82
C ASP A 411 -8.79 -1.83 2.12
N ASP A 412 -8.70 -0.85 1.24
CA ASP A 412 -7.51 -0.51 0.47
C ASP A 412 -6.77 -1.74 -0.11
N ASP A 413 -7.50 -2.81 -0.46
CA ASP A 413 -7.02 -4.14 -0.85
C ASP A 413 -6.26 -4.90 0.27
N GLY A 414 -6.28 -4.38 1.50
CA GLY A 414 -5.52 -4.93 2.62
C GLY A 414 -6.03 -6.30 3.06
N ILE A 415 -7.35 -6.54 3.01
CA ILE A 415 -7.92 -7.86 3.32
C ILE A 415 -7.44 -8.91 2.32
N THR A 416 -7.45 -8.58 1.02
CA THR A 416 -6.92 -9.49 0.00
C THR A 416 -5.45 -9.80 0.27
N ASN A 417 -4.64 -8.77 0.60
CA ASN A 417 -3.24 -8.96 0.96
C ASN A 417 -3.08 -9.86 2.21
N ALA A 418 -3.85 -9.61 3.27
CA ALA A 418 -3.80 -10.39 4.50
C ALA A 418 -4.24 -11.85 4.33
N GLN A 419 -5.07 -12.16 3.31
CA GLN A 419 -5.51 -13.51 2.98
C GLN A 419 -4.43 -14.38 2.32
N TYR A 420 -3.41 -13.75 1.72
CA TYR A 420 -2.24 -14.46 1.22
C TYR A 420 -1.22 -14.63 2.35
N ALA A 421 -1.50 -15.49 3.29
CA ALA A 421 -0.64 -15.74 4.43
C ALA A 421 -0.14 -17.19 4.46
N TYR A 422 1.09 -17.38 4.93
CA TYR A 422 1.65 -18.71 5.19
C TYR A 422 0.94 -19.44 6.29
N GLN A 423 0.57 -18.67 7.29
CA GLN A 423 -0.08 -19.14 8.49
C GLN A 423 -1.30 -18.31 8.77
N TYR A 424 -2.27 -18.99 9.34
CA TYR A 424 -3.50 -18.40 9.82
C TYR A 424 -3.46 -18.39 11.36
N PRO A 425 -2.90 -17.32 11.96
CA PRO A 425 -2.85 -17.18 13.40
C PRO A 425 -4.24 -17.20 14.03
N PRO A 426 -4.35 -17.33 15.36
CA PRO A 426 -5.65 -17.57 16.04
C PRO A 426 -6.77 -16.58 15.69
N PHE A 427 -6.42 -15.29 15.52
CA PHE A 427 -7.40 -14.25 15.20
C PHE A 427 -7.58 -13.98 13.70
N PHE A 428 -6.86 -14.67 12.82
CA PHE A 428 -6.98 -14.50 11.36
C PHE A 428 -8.42 -14.55 10.88
N ARG A 429 -9.19 -15.55 11.37
CA ARG A 429 -10.60 -15.76 10.96
C ARG A 429 -11.49 -14.54 11.16
N TYR A 430 -11.21 -13.73 12.17
CA TYR A 430 -12.01 -12.55 12.53
C TYR A 430 -11.61 -11.29 11.77
N PHE A 431 -10.38 -11.18 11.30
CA PHE A 431 -9.87 -9.98 10.63
C PHE A 431 -9.76 -10.15 9.11
N ALA A 432 -9.22 -11.26 8.63
CA ALA A 432 -8.99 -11.50 7.21
C ALA A 432 -9.68 -12.77 6.69
N GLY A 433 -10.12 -13.68 7.58
CA GLY A 433 -10.81 -14.91 7.25
C GLY A 433 -12.33 -14.77 7.13
N LYS A 434 -13.04 -15.86 7.30
CA LYS A 434 -14.49 -15.96 7.01
C LYS A 434 -15.40 -15.20 7.97
N GLN A 435 -14.92 -14.86 9.14
CA GLN A 435 -15.67 -14.10 10.16
C GLN A 435 -15.26 -12.61 10.19
N ASN A 436 -14.74 -12.07 9.09
CA ASN A 436 -14.22 -10.71 9.03
C ASN A 436 -15.27 -9.63 8.72
N ALA A 437 -16.56 -9.96 8.69
CA ALA A 437 -17.60 -9.00 8.32
C ALA A 437 -17.59 -7.75 9.20
N TRP A 438 -17.46 -7.93 10.53
CA TRP A 438 -17.37 -6.83 11.47
C TRP A 438 -16.19 -5.89 11.17
N PHE A 439 -15.04 -6.47 10.80
CA PHE A 439 -13.85 -5.70 10.50
C PHE A 439 -13.97 -4.95 9.17
N MET A 440 -14.61 -5.56 8.17
CA MET A 440 -14.92 -4.88 6.91
C MET A 440 -15.87 -3.72 7.10
N ILE A 441 -16.90 -3.88 7.94
CA ILE A 441 -17.82 -2.80 8.30
C ILE A 441 -17.07 -1.70 9.05
N TYR A 442 -16.22 -2.06 10.01
CA TYR A 442 -15.38 -1.10 10.73
C TYR A 442 -14.47 -0.30 9.79
N MET A 443 -13.77 -0.97 8.87
CA MET A 443 -12.88 -0.30 7.90
C MET A 443 -13.65 0.69 7.03
N GLN A 444 -14.84 0.31 6.58
CA GLN A 444 -15.68 1.19 5.77
C GLN A 444 -16.25 2.36 6.60
N ALA A 445 -16.68 2.09 7.82
CA ALA A 445 -17.14 3.13 8.76
C ALA A 445 -16.03 4.13 9.09
N PHE A 446 -14.80 3.64 9.34
CA PHE A 446 -13.63 4.48 9.57
C PHE A 446 -13.31 5.34 8.34
N ARG A 447 -13.39 4.76 7.13
CA ARG A 447 -13.21 5.49 5.86
C ARG A 447 -14.23 6.63 5.70
N ILE A 448 -15.50 6.37 5.97
CA ILE A 448 -16.58 7.37 5.90
C ILE A 448 -16.33 8.49 6.92
N ALA A 449 -16.02 8.13 8.17
CA ALA A 449 -15.71 9.09 9.24
C ALA A 449 -14.48 9.94 8.89
N MET A 450 -13.43 9.32 8.35
CA MET A 450 -12.22 10.02 7.90
C MET A 450 -12.54 11.03 6.81
N LEU A 451 -13.24 10.64 5.75
CA LEU A 451 -13.61 11.52 4.64
C LEU A 451 -14.52 12.66 5.08
N PHE A 452 -15.46 12.38 5.98
CA PHE A 452 -16.33 13.40 6.56
C PHE A 452 -15.54 14.46 7.33
N LEU A 453 -14.65 14.04 8.22
CA LEU A 453 -13.81 14.98 8.99
C LEU A 453 -12.80 15.72 8.08
N MET A 454 -12.24 15.06 7.06
CA MET A 454 -11.42 15.73 6.05
C MET A 454 -12.21 16.83 5.33
N LEU A 455 -13.47 16.56 4.96
CA LEU A 455 -14.35 17.56 4.35
C LEU A 455 -14.58 18.75 5.28
N CYS A 456 -14.79 18.51 6.57
CA CYS A 456 -14.91 19.58 7.58
C CYS A 456 -13.63 20.45 7.66
N ALA A 457 -12.44 19.82 7.59
CA ALA A 457 -11.17 20.54 7.55
C ALA A 457 -11.08 21.45 6.31
N MET A 458 -11.41 20.94 5.14
CA MET A 458 -11.37 21.65 3.87
C MET A 458 -12.37 22.80 3.83
N CYS A 459 -13.60 22.61 4.33
CA CYS A 459 -14.61 23.65 4.46
C CYS A 459 -14.14 24.78 5.40
N ARG A 460 -13.52 24.42 6.53
CA ARG A 460 -12.93 25.41 7.46
C ARG A 460 -11.84 26.23 6.78
N GLN A 461 -10.92 25.60 6.05
CA GLN A 461 -9.85 26.27 5.30
C GLN A 461 -10.42 27.22 4.24
N PHE A 462 -11.50 26.82 3.56
CA PHE A 462 -12.19 27.67 2.59
C PHE A 462 -12.81 28.90 3.24
N LEU A 463 -13.45 28.73 4.41
CA LEU A 463 -14.08 29.83 5.14
C LEU A 463 -13.06 30.83 5.71
N GLN A 464 -11.89 30.36 6.14
CA GLN A 464 -10.81 31.22 6.67
C GLN A 464 -10.16 32.10 5.60
N ARG A 465 -10.28 31.75 4.32
CA ARG A 465 -9.80 32.49 3.15
C ARG A 465 -8.33 32.88 3.15
N GLU A 466 -7.54 32.38 4.07
CA GLU A 466 -6.09 32.57 4.18
C GLU A 466 -5.34 31.29 3.86
N ALA A 467 -4.13 31.46 3.31
CA ALA A 467 -3.28 30.32 2.98
C ALA A 467 -2.72 29.67 4.26
N ALA A 468 -3.57 28.92 4.96
CA ALA A 468 -3.16 28.17 6.14
C ALA A 468 -2.26 26.98 5.76
N PRO A 469 -1.32 26.54 6.63
CA PRO A 469 -0.45 25.40 6.37
C PRO A 469 -1.20 24.10 5.99
N GLY A 470 -2.40 23.88 6.53
CA GLY A 470 -3.27 22.74 6.18
C GLY A 470 -3.65 22.67 4.70
N ALA A 471 -3.66 23.80 3.99
CA ALA A 471 -3.98 23.82 2.56
C ALA A 471 -2.99 23.00 1.70
N MET A 472 -1.73 22.94 2.09
CA MET A 472 -0.72 22.12 1.40
C MET A 472 -1.11 20.62 1.39
N TYR A 473 -1.66 20.13 2.50
CA TYR A 473 -2.15 18.74 2.62
C TYR A 473 -3.44 18.54 1.82
N THR A 474 -4.33 19.52 1.83
CA THR A 474 -5.56 19.52 1.02
C THR A 474 -5.23 19.49 -0.49
N LEU A 475 -4.29 20.30 -0.94
CA LEU A 475 -3.83 20.31 -2.33
C LEU A 475 -3.13 18.99 -2.70
N THR A 476 -2.37 18.40 -1.78
CA THR A 476 -1.75 17.08 -1.99
C THR A 476 -2.81 16.01 -2.17
N PHE A 477 -3.84 15.98 -1.33
CA PHE A 477 -4.97 15.05 -1.47
C PHE A 477 -5.69 15.22 -2.81
N ALA A 478 -6.09 16.45 -3.15
CA ALA A 478 -6.77 16.74 -4.42
C ALA A 478 -5.92 16.38 -5.64
N GLY A 479 -4.62 16.70 -5.60
CA GLY A 479 -3.67 16.34 -6.65
C GLY A 479 -3.54 14.81 -6.80
N ALA A 480 -3.52 14.06 -5.69
CA ALA A 480 -3.50 12.60 -5.74
C ALA A 480 -4.79 12.01 -6.32
N VAL A 481 -5.96 12.57 -5.97
CA VAL A 481 -7.24 12.18 -6.56
C VAL A 481 -7.24 12.41 -8.07
N MET A 482 -6.87 13.60 -8.52
CA MET A 482 -6.82 13.96 -9.95
C MET A 482 -5.80 13.09 -10.70
N PHE A 483 -4.64 12.83 -10.13
CA PHE A 483 -3.64 11.95 -10.74
C PHE A 483 -4.20 10.54 -10.99
N PHE A 484 -4.83 9.93 -10.00
CA PHE A 484 -5.39 8.59 -10.14
C PHE A 484 -6.68 8.54 -10.97
N MET A 485 -7.33 9.66 -11.22
CA MET A 485 -8.39 9.72 -12.25
C MET A 485 -7.84 9.48 -13.66
N LEU A 486 -6.63 9.91 -13.95
CA LEU A 486 -5.98 9.72 -15.26
C LEU A 486 -5.17 8.43 -15.33
N TRP A 487 -4.39 8.14 -14.30
CA TRP A 487 -3.48 6.98 -14.25
C TRP A 487 -4.23 5.67 -14.01
N GLU A 488 -3.58 4.51 -14.15
CA GLU A 488 -4.11 3.23 -13.66
C GLU A 488 -4.58 3.36 -12.20
N ALA A 489 -5.72 2.74 -11.88
CA ALA A 489 -6.36 2.84 -10.57
C ALA A 489 -6.24 1.52 -9.79
N GLY A 490 -5.21 1.38 -8.98
CA GLY A 490 -5.08 0.28 -8.01
C GLY A 490 -5.66 0.66 -6.66
N LYS A 491 -6.38 -0.23 -5.97
CA LYS A 491 -6.96 0.04 -4.66
C LYS A 491 -5.91 0.48 -3.61
N ARG A 492 -4.70 -0.10 -3.68
CA ARG A 492 -3.58 0.15 -2.75
C ARG A 492 -2.80 1.45 -3.01
N TYR A 493 -3.16 2.24 -4.03
CA TYR A 493 -2.34 3.37 -4.44
C TYR A 493 -2.46 4.59 -3.52
N ASN A 494 -3.49 4.66 -2.70
CA ASN A 494 -3.72 5.72 -1.71
C ASN A 494 -2.92 5.53 -0.40
N ILE A 495 -2.33 4.36 -0.14
CA ILE A 495 -1.66 4.01 1.13
C ILE A 495 -0.56 5.02 1.50
N CYS A 496 0.24 5.44 0.52
CA CYS A 496 1.30 6.41 0.74
C CYS A 496 0.80 7.81 1.15
N PHE A 497 -0.51 8.09 1.01
CA PHE A 497 -1.16 9.34 1.43
C PHE A 497 -1.93 9.21 2.75
N THR A 498 -1.84 8.08 3.44
CA THR A 498 -2.56 7.85 4.73
C THR A 498 -2.26 8.94 5.74
N GLY A 499 -1.00 9.39 5.86
CA GLY A 499 -0.62 10.48 6.76
C GLY A 499 -1.29 11.82 6.40
N VAL A 500 -1.43 12.12 5.12
CA VAL A 500 -2.16 13.31 4.64
C VAL A 500 -3.64 13.23 5.05
N CYS A 501 -4.27 12.07 4.84
CA CYS A 501 -5.68 11.85 5.19
C CYS A 501 -5.93 11.94 6.70
N LEU A 502 -5.09 11.28 7.52
CA LEU A 502 -5.27 11.30 8.98
C LEU A 502 -4.93 12.67 9.59
N LEU A 503 -3.97 13.41 9.01
CA LEU A 503 -3.72 14.80 9.41
C LEU A 503 -4.96 15.68 9.15
N LEU A 504 -5.56 15.59 7.96
CA LEU A 504 -6.77 16.34 7.62
C LEU A 504 -7.96 15.88 8.49
N MET A 505 -8.06 14.59 8.82
CA MET A 505 -9.06 14.07 9.76
C MET A 505 -8.90 14.70 11.15
N ALA A 506 -7.67 14.81 11.65
CA ALA A 506 -7.39 15.44 12.94
C ALA A 506 -7.72 16.94 12.94
N GLU A 507 -7.41 17.65 11.84
CA GLU A 507 -7.80 19.06 11.67
C GLU A 507 -9.31 19.26 11.59
N GLY A 508 -10.02 18.34 10.94
CA GLY A 508 -11.48 18.38 10.82
C GLY A 508 -12.18 18.14 12.15
N ALA A 509 -11.67 17.21 12.96
CA ALA A 509 -12.17 16.99 14.32
C ALA A 509 -12.02 18.25 15.18
N ASP A 510 -10.91 18.99 15.05
CA ASP A 510 -10.69 20.29 15.71
C ASP A 510 -11.72 21.34 15.28
N GLY A 511 -12.01 21.43 14.00
CA GLY A 511 -13.02 22.35 13.47
C GLY A 511 -14.42 22.02 13.94
N PHE A 512 -14.78 20.74 13.94
CA PHE A 512 -16.11 20.26 14.33
C PHE A 512 -16.34 20.44 15.85
N THR A 513 -15.34 20.20 16.68
CA THR A 513 -15.40 20.41 18.13
C THR A 513 -15.79 21.86 18.45
N ASN A 514 -15.15 22.85 17.81
CA ASN A 514 -15.38 24.26 18.09
C ASN A 514 -16.75 24.76 17.63
N THR A 515 -17.38 24.13 16.65
CA THR A 515 -18.65 24.61 16.09
C THR A 515 -19.85 23.81 16.58
N VAL A 516 -19.77 22.52 16.71
CA VAL A 516 -20.90 21.63 17.04
C VAL A 516 -20.86 21.15 18.50
N PHE A 517 -19.70 20.63 18.93
CA PHE A 517 -19.55 20.06 20.26
C PHE A 517 -19.69 21.11 21.35
N ASN A 518 -19.06 22.28 21.18
CA ASN A 518 -19.17 23.38 22.16
C ASN A 518 -20.61 23.92 22.27
N LYS A 519 -21.39 23.90 21.18
CA LYS A 519 -22.82 24.25 21.25
C LYS A 519 -23.62 23.21 22.01
N GLY A 520 -23.34 21.92 21.78
CA GLY A 520 -23.96 20.80 22.53
C GLY A 520 -23.60 20.85 24.02
N ASP A 521 -22.32 21.10 24.34
CA ASP A 521 -21.88 21.24 25.73
C ASP A 521 -22.46 22.48 26.41
N ALA A 522 -22.60 23.59 25.67
CA ALA A 522 -23.29 24.80 26.16
C ALA A 522 -24.77 24.52 26.42
N TRP A 523 -25.44 23.75 25.56
CA TRP A 523 -26.82 23.33 25.78
C TRP A 523 -26.94 22.45 27.04
N LEU A 524 -26.03 21.46 27.20
CA LEU A 524 -25.99 20.64 28.40
C LEU A 524 -25.75 21.48 29.67
N LYS A 525 -24.84 22.46 29.62
CA LYS A 525 -24.59 23.40 30.73
C LYS A 525 -25.79 24.26 31.04
N ALA A 526 -26.58 24.64 30.04
CA ALA A 526 -27.80 25.44 30.22
C ALA A 526 -28.92 24.63 30.91
N HIS A 527 -28.98 23.33 30.72
CA HIS A 527 -30.04 22.49 31.24
C HIS A 527 -29.67 21.64 32.49
N PHE A 528 -28.36 21.48 32.74
CA PHE A 528 -27.84 20.67 33.84
C PHE A 528 -26.70 21.35 34.58
N ASN A 529 -26.74 21.41 35.91
CA ASN A 529 -25.75 22.05 36.77
C ASN A 529 -24.99 21.03 37.64
N GLY A 530 -23.72 21.34 37.98
CA GLY A 530 -22.90 20.57 38.94
C GLY A 530 -22.80 19.07 38.59
N MET A 531 -23.07 18.21 39.56
CA MET A 531 -22.97 16.74 39.44
C MET A 531 -23.90 16.18 38.36
N ARG A 532 -25.07 16.80 38.14
CA ARG A 532 -26.03 16.40 37.08
C ARG A 532 -25.44 16.63 35.68
N LEU A 533 -24.64 17.69 35.48
CA LEU A 533 -23.95 17.96 34.23
C LEU A 533 -22.90 16.88 33.94
N HIS A 534 -22.09 16.50 34.93
CA HIS A 534 -21.11 15.41 34.77
C HIS A 534 -21.79 14.08 34.47
N ALA A 535 -22.89 13.77 35.18
CA ALA A 535 -23.69 12.57 34.92
C ALA A 535 -24.27 12.60 33.48
N ALA A 536 -24.83 13.72 33.02
CA ALA A 536 -25.36 13.84 31.66
C ALA A 536 -24.28 13.60 30.59
N ARG A 537 -23.06 14.16 30.78
CA ARG A 537 -21.93 13.93 29.88
C ARG A 537 -21.47 12.46 29.87
N LEU A 538 -21.42 11.82 31.04
CA LEU A 538 -21.08 10.39 31.16
C LEU A 538 -22.15 9.52 30.50
N VAL A 539 -23.44 9.85 30.64
CA VAL A 539 -24.52 9.14 29.95
C VAL A 539 -24.40 9.25 28.44
N VAL A 540 -24.13 10.45 27.90
CA VAL A 540 -23.93 10.65 26.45
C VAL A 540 -22.74 9.81 25.95
N LEU A 541 -21.63 9.79 26.70
CA LEU A 541 -20.47 8.97 26.37
C LEU A 541 -20.78 7.48 26.47
N ALA A 542 -21.43 7.04 27.53
CA ALA A 542 -21.82 5.64 27.73
C ALA A 542 -22.78 5.15 26.64
N VAL A 543 -23.75 5.97 26.25
CA VAL A 543 -24.67 5.67 25.14
C VAL A 543 -23.88 5.55 23.82
N GLY A 544 -22.96 6.47 23.55
CA GLY A 544 -22.09 6.41 22.35
C GLY A 544 -21.26 5.13 22.31
N LEU A 545 -20.61 4.77 23.42
CA LEU A 545 -19.82 3.54 23.55
C LEU A 545 -20.70 2.28 23.44
N PHE A 546 -21.87 2.27 24.08
CA PHE A 546 -22.83 1.17 23.97
C PHE A 546 -23.31 0.98 22.55
N CYS A 547 -23.67 2.06 21.87
CA CYS A 547 -24.07 2.03 20.47
C CYS A 547 -22.94 1.54 19.57
N PHE A 548 -21.69 1.98 19.81
CA PHE A 548 -20.52 1.52 19.08
C PHE A 548 -20.29 0.00 19.30
N ALA A 549 -20.29 -0.46 20.55
CA ALA A 549 -20.17 -1.88 20.89
C ALA A 549 -21.31 -2.72 20.31
N GLY A 550 -22.55 -2.21 20.38
CA GLY A 550 -23.72 -2.85 19.77
C GLY A 550 -23.59 -2.98 18.25
N SER A 551 -23.00 -1.98 17.58
CA SER A 551 -22.74 -2.03 16.14
C SER A 551 -21.71 -3.13 15.80
N PHE A 552 -20.67 -3.31 16.62
CA PHE A 552 -19.72 -4.42 16.47
C PHE A 552 -20.40 -5.79 16.68
N ALA A 553 -21.22 -5.92 17.72
CA ALA A 553 -21.93 -7.16 17.99
C ALA A 553 -22.88 -7.53 16.86
N ALA A 554 -23.67 -6.54 16.35
CA ALA A 554 -24.56 -6.73 15.22
C ALA A 554 -23.80 -7.10 13.94
N ALA A 555 -22.68 -6.42 13.66
CA ALA A 555 -21.82 -6.74 12.52
C ALA A 555 -21.22 -8.15 12.60
N ASN A 556 -20.86 -8.61 13.80
CA ASN A 556 -20.35 -9.97 14.01
C ASN A 556 -21.44 -11.04 13.78
N GLN A 557 -22.70 -10.76 14.15
CA GLN A 557 -23.84 -11.66 13.86
C GLN A 557 -24.14 -11.79 12.37
N LEU A 558 -23.82 -10.76 11.56
CA LEU A 558 -23.96 -10.82 10.10
C LEU A 558 -22.86 -11.66 9.44
N SER A 559 -21.77 -11.98 10.17
CA SER A 559 -20.74 -12.88 9.68
C SER A 559 -21.23 -14.32 9.80
N HIS A 560 -21.65 -14.91 8.69
CA HIS A 560 -22.03 -16.32 8.68
C HIS A 560 -20.80 -17.19 9.01
N PRO A 561 -20.91 -18.09 10.02
CA PRO A 561 -19.87 -19.05 10.31
C PRO A 561 -19.78 -20.02 9.13
N ARG A 562 -18.86 -19.79 8.22
CA ARG A 562 -18.53 -20.78 7.21
C ARG A 562 -17.58 -21.78 7.84
N THR A 563 -17.87 -23.07 7.68
CA THR A 563 -16.93 -24.13 8.04
C THR A 563 -15.59 -23.86 7.38
N TYR A 564 -14.60 -23.55 8.19
CA TYR A 564 -13.26 -23.29 7.73
C TYR A 564 -12.69 -24.60 7.19
N VAL A 565 -12.51 -24.67 5.89
CA VAL A 565 -11.58 -25.62 5.30
C VAL A 565 -10.23 -24.96 5.40
N GLU A 566 -9.25 -25.56 6.08
CA GLU A 566 -7.88 -25.11 6.01
C GLU A 566 -7.58 -24.81 4.56
N ILE A 567 -7.26 -23.57 4.29
CA ILE A 567 -6.94 -23.17 2.93
C ILE A 567 -5.59 -23.79 2.69
N PRO A 568 -5.48 -24.70 1.75
CA PRO A 568 -4.19 -25.14 1.29
C PRO A 568 -3.42 -23.87 0.92
N TYR A 569 -2.13 -23.92 1.05
CA TYR A 569 -1.17 -22.87 0.79
C TYR A 569 -1.43 -22.06 -0.48
N PHE A 570 -1.99 -22.70 -1.52
CA PHE A 570 -2.53 -22.09 -2.72
C PHE A 570 -4.03 -22.32 -2.82
N ASN A 571 -4.80 -21.31 -2.55
CA ASN A 571 -6.23 -21.38 -2.78
C ASN A 571 -6.51 -21.28 -4.28
N SER A 572 -6.92 -22.37 -4.88
CA SER A 572 -7.46 -22.43 -6.24
C SER A 572 -8.74 -21.59 -6.45
N LYS A 573 -9.31 -21.03 -5.38
CA LYS A 573 -10.40 -20.04 -5.42
C LYS A 573 -9.90 -18.60 -5.52
N ARG A 574 -8.70 -18.37 -6.02
CA ARG A 574 -8.37 -17.07 -6.58
C ARG A 574 -9.40 -16.75 -7.66
N GLY A 575 -10.02 -15.60 -7.57
CA GLY A 575 -10.90 -15.13 -8.63
C GLY A 575 -10.17 -15.26 -9.97
N LYS A 576 -10.89 -15.50 -11.03
CA LYS A 576 -10.40 -15.79 -12.40
C LYS A 576 -9.27 -14.87 -12.92
N ASP A 577 -8.91 -13.83 -12.19
CA ASP A 577 -7.99 -12.77 -12.63
C ASP A 577 -6.59 -12.81 -11.96
N GLU A 578 -6.34 -13.68 -10.97
CA GLU A 578 -5.07 -13.73 -10.22
C GLU A 578 -4.50 -15.16 -10.15
N GLU A 579 -4.41 -15.84 -11.26
CA GLU A 579 -3.66 -17.09 -11.29
C GLU A 579 -2.18 -16.82 -11.00
N PRO A 580 -1.49 -17.66 -10.18
CA PRO A 580 -0.05 -17.64 -10.08
C PRO A 580 0.52 -17.71 -11.50
N ILE A 581 1.67 -17.09 -11.73
CA ILE A 581 2.32 -17.20 -13.03
C ILE A 581 2.80 -18.66 -13.16
N ARG A 582 1.90 -19.49 -13.61
CA ARG A 582 2.17 -20.88 -13.92
C ARG A 582 2.93 -20.93 -15.23
N TRP A 583 4.05 -21.60 -15.20
CA TRP A 583 4.89 -21.81 -16.36
C TRP A 583 4.83 -23.29 -16.72
N ARG A 584 4.92 -23.57 -18.00
CA ARG A 584 5.18 -24.93 -18.51
C ARG A 584 6.47 -24.91 -19.30
N TYR A 585 7.20 -26.00 -19.27
CA TYR A 585 8.29 -26.21 -20.20
C TYR A 585 7.72 -26.49 -21.60
N HIS A 586 8.49 -26.12 -22.64
CA HIS A 586 8.14 -26.52 -24.02
C HIS A 586 8.42 -28.00 -24.27
N LYS A 587 9.36 -28.57 -23.52
CA LYS A 587 9.67 -30.01 -23.47
C LYS A 587 9.77 -30.42 -22.02
N ASN A 588 9.33 -31.65 -21.71
CA ASN A 588 9.45 -32.17 -20.36
C ASN A 588 10.92 -32.28 -19.94
N PRO A 589 11.29 -31.74 -18.76
CA PRO A 589 12.59 -32.04 -18.19
C PRO A 589 12.66 -33.52 -17.82
N LYS A 590 13.86 -34.11 -17.90
CA LYS A 590 14.07 -35.49 -17.48
C LYS A 590 13.86 -35.65 -15.98
N VAL A 591 14.36 -34.71 -15.20
CA VAL A 591 14.26 -34.72 -13.74
C VAL A 591 13.98 -33.30 -13.22
N LEU A 592 12.98 -33.20 -12.37
CA LEU A 592 12.70 -32.01 -11.55
C LEU A 592 12.91 -32.36 -10.10
N GLU A 593 13.69 -31.56 -9.38
CA GLU A 593 13.95 -31.71 -7.95
C GLU A 593 13.66 -30.41 -7.23
N GLN A 594 12.78 -30.46 -6.25
CA GLN A 594 12.48 -29.37 -5.34
C GLN A 594 12.94 -29.73 -3.94
N THR A 595 13.94 -29.03 -3.46
CA THR A 595 14.40 -29.15 -2.07
C THR A 595 13.55 -28.25 -1.19
N ILE A 596 13.05 -28.76 -0.08
CA ILE A 596 12.38 -28.02 0.97
C ILE A 596 13.29 -28.10 2.19
N GLU A 597 14.02 -27.03 2.45
CA GLU A 597 15.06 -27.00 3.47
C GLU A 597 14.49 -26.97 4.90
N GLN A 598 15.33 -27.38 5.85
CA GLN A 598 15.08 -27.25 7.28
C GLN A 598 14.71 -25.81 7.66
N GLY A 599 13.62 -25.65 8.40
CA GLY A 599 13.10 -24.36 8.85
C GLY A 599 12.25 -23.62 7.83
N GLN A 600 12.12 -24.11 6.60
CA GLN A 600 11.16 -23.62 5.61
C GLN A 600 9.75 -24.21 5.86
N LEU A 601 9.69 -25.42 6.41
CA LEU A 601 8.48 -25.99 6.96
C LEU A 601 8.33 -25.52 8.39
N GLU A 602 7.23 -24.87 8.70
CA GLU A 602 6.99 -24.42 10.07
C GLU A 602 6.79 -25.57 11.03
N TRP A 603 7.25 -25.42 12.27
CA TRP A 603 7.11 -26.35 13.38
C TRP A 603 5.66 -26.78 13.68
N ARG A 604 4.65 -26.04 13.21
CA ARG A 604 3.22 -26.38 13.29
C ARG A 604 2.67 -26.99 12.03
N ASN A 605 3.52 -27.28 11.06
CA ASN A 605 3.05 -27.80 9.80
C ASN A 605 2.60 -29.26 9.95
N ARG A 606 1.30 -29.44 10.05
CA ARG A 606 0.66 -30.75 10.18
C ARG A 606 0.22 -31.30 8.82
N TRP A 607 0.95 -30.98 7.76
CA TRP A 607 0.63 -31.53 6.45
C TRP A 607 0.94 -33.05 6.39
N ASN A 608 0.16 -33.76 5.64
CA ASN A 608 0.41 -35.15 5.28
C ASN A 608 0.01 -35.45 3.83
N ARG A 609 -0.37 -34.44 3.11
CA ARG A 609 -0.73 -34.51 1.70
C ARG A 609 -0.04 -33.43 0.92
N ILE A 610 0.53 -33.80 -0.25
CA ILE A 610 1.11 -32.90 -1.24
C ILE A 610 0.27 -33.02 -2.51
N ARG A 611 -0.21 -31.92 -3.04
CA ARG A 611 -0.90 -31.90 -4.32
C ARG A 611 0.00 -31.23 -5.35
N LEU A 612 0.34 -31.99 -6.40
CA LEU A 612 1.15 -31.52 -7.52
C LEU A 612 0.23 -31.21 -8.71
N TYR A 613 0.55 -30.16 -9.43
CA TYR A 613 -0.23 -29.73 -10.59
C TYR A 613 0.51 -30.02 -11.88
N PHE A 614 -0.24 -30.51 -12.86
CA PHE A 614 0.25 -30.86 -14.18
C PHE A 614 -0.66 -30.27 -15.26
N TRP A 615 -0.07 -29.91 -16.38
CA TRP A 615 -0.80 -29.69 -17.60
C TRP A 615 -1.01 -31.05 -18.26
N ASN A 616 -2.21 -31.59 -18.18
CA ASN A 616 -2.56 -32.91 -18.70
C ASN A 616 -3.10 -32.76 -20.13
N LEU A 617 -2.37 -33.27 -21.10
CA LEU A 617 -2.71 -33.23 -22.54
C LEU A 617 -3.43 -34.47 -23.02
N ALA A 618 -3.41 -35.55 -22.24
CA ALA A 618 -3.97 -36.86 -22.58
C ALA A 618 -4.72 -37.51 -21.38
N PRO A 619 -5.79 -36.87 -20.86
CA PRO A 619 -6.41 -37.25 -19.58
C PRO A 619 -6.99 -38.68 -19.54
N ASN A 620 -7.15 -39.31 -20.69
CA ASN A 620 -7.72 -40.66 -20.79
C ASN A 620 -6.64 -41.74 -21.00
N GLU A 621 -5.36 -41.37 -21.16
CA GLU A 621 -4.29 -42.35 -21.42
C GLU A 621 -3.73 -42.94 -20.13
N SER A 622 -3.39 -44.21 -20.17
CA SER A 622 -2.93 -45.03 -19.02
C SER A 622 -1.43 -45.33 -18.99
N GLY A 623 -0.68 -44.90 -20.01
CA GLY A 623 0.79 -45.12 -20.04
C GLY A 623 1.52 -44.31 -18.96
N ASP A 624 2.50 -44.94 -18.30
CA ASP A 624 3.33 -44.25 -17.28
C ASP A 624 4.03 -43.03 -17.83
N GLU A 625 3.99 -41.94 -17.08
CA GLU A 625 4.53 -40.66 -17.52
C GLU A 625 5.53 -40.04 -16.55
N TYR A 626 5.24 -40.05 -15.25
CA TYR A 626 6.12 -39.49 -14.21
C TYR A 626 6.25 -40.42 -13.01
N ARG A 627 7.50 -40.67 -12.58
CA ARG A 627 7.79 -41.22 -11.26
C ARG A 627 7.93 -40.06 -10.26
N ILE A 628 7.15 -40.11 -9.21
CA ILE A 628 7.12 -39.10 -8.14
C ILE A 628 7.71 -39.70 -6.88
N GLN A 629 8.76 -39.11 -6.36
CA GLN A 629 9.40 -39.50 -5.11
C GLN A 629 9.40 -38.33 -4.12
N VAL A 630 9.14 -38.62 -2.85
CA VAL A 630 9.36 -37.72 -1.73
C VAL A 630 10.35 -38.38 -0.79
N LEU A 631 11.49 -37.73 -0.58
CA LEU A 631 12.58 -38.23 0.25
C LEU A 631 12.82 -37.27 1.42
N ALA A 632 13.27 -37.79 2.54
CA ALA A 632 13.81 -36.98 3.62
C ALA A 632 15.24 -36.54 3.25
N LEU A 633 15.61 -35.29 3.61
CA LEU A 633 16.92 -34.74 3.24
C LEU A 633 18.08 -35.28 4.06
N ASP A 634 17.83 -35.74 5.30
CA ASP A 634 18.85 -36.19 6.22
C ASP A 634 19.45 -37.57 5.83
N ASP A 635 18.59 -38.58 5.67
CA ASP A 635 18.98 -39.98 5.43
C ASP A 635 18.57 -40.50 4.05
N LYS A 636 17.92 -39.64 3.25
CA LYS A 636 17.36 -39.97 1.92
C LYS A 636 16.32 -41.11 1.96
N GLU A 637 15.71 -41.37 3.14
CA GLU A 637 14.59 -42.30 3.22
C GLU A 637 13.47 -41.92 2.27
N VAL A 638 12.97 -42.89 1.53
CA VAL A 638 11.89 -42.69 0.59
C VAL A 638 10.56 -42.75 1.34
N LEU A 639 9.92 -41.61 1.48
CA LEU A 639 8.61 -41.46 2.15
C LEU A 639 7.45 -41.77 1.21
N TYR A 640 7.66 -41.54 -0.08
CA TYR A 640 6.69 -41.83 -1.15
C TYR A 640 7.43 -42.14 -2.46
N ASP A 641 6.99 -43.16 -3.18
CA ASP A 641 7.49 -43.52 -4.51
C ASP A 641 6.35 -44.12 -5.32
N LYS A 642 5.98 -43.49 -6.42
CA LYS A 642 4.96 -44.00 -7.32
C LYS A 642 5.10 -43.42 -8.71
N THR A 643 4.90 -44.27 -9.72
CA THR A 643 4.76 -43.81 -11.11
C THR A 643 3.29 -43.52 -11.41
N ILE A 644 3.03 -42.42 -12.11
CA ILE A 644 1.69 -41.94 -12.46
C ILE A 644 1.49 -41.86 -13.98
N ALA A 645 0.26 -42.14 -14.40
CA ALA A 645 -0.21 -41.98 -15.77
C ALA A 645 -1.14 -40.77 -15.90
N PRO A 646 -1.35 -40.21 -17.12
CA PRO A 646 -2.24 -39.07 -17.35
C PRO A 646 -3.67 -39.28 -16.83
N ASN A 647 -4.24 -40.47 -16.95
CA ASN A 647 -5.59 -40.76 -16.46
C ASN A 647 -5.74 -40.70 -14.91
N GLN A 648 -4.62 -40.74 -14.19
CA GLN A 648 -4.60 -40.62 -12.72
C GLN A 648 -4.52 -39.15 -12.24
N VAL A 649 -4.28 -38.20 -13.15
CA VAL A 649 -4.13 -36.81 -12.83
C VAL A 649 -5.42 -36.05 -13.15
N LYS A 650 -6.16 -35.70 -12.10
CA LYS A 650 -7.41 -34.93 -12.20
C LYS A 650 -7.14 -33.46 -12.52
N ARG A 651 -8.19 -32.74 -12.92
CA ARG A 651 -8.12 -31.28 -13.15
C ARG A 651 -7.62 -30.50 -11.92
N GLU A 652 -7.90 -31.01 -10.73
CA GLU A 652 -7.45 -30.45 -9.46
C GLU A 652 -6.01 -30.85 -9.07
N GLY A 653 -5.30 -31.57 -9.92
CA GLY A 653 -3.95 -32.08 -9.67
C GLY A 653 -3.89 -33.50 -9.15
N TYR A 654 -2.67 -34.00 -8.95
CA TYR A 654 -2.37 -35.29 -8.35
C TYR A 654 -2.03 -35.15 -6.87
N THR A 655 -2.67 -35.92 -6.00
CA THR A 655 -2.47 -35.82 -4.55
C THR A 655 -1.67 -37.01 -4.02
N ILE A 656 -0.53 -36.71 -3.42
CA ILE A 656 0.31 -37.62 -2.67
C ILE A 656 -0.19 -37.63 -1.23
N ALA A 657 -0.39 -38.80 -0.65
CA ALA A 657 -0.66 -38.96 0.79
C ALA A 657 0.53 -39.71 1.44
N ILE A 658 1.08 -39.11 2.50
CA ILE A 658 2.16 -39.70 3.29
C ILE A 658 1.58 -40.11 4.64
N ALA A 659 1.85 -41.29 5.10
CA ALA A 659 1.36 -41.79 6.38
C ALA A 659 1.86 -40.87 7.54
N LYS A 660 0.98 -40.48 8.43
CA LYS A 660 1.29 -39.55 9.54
C LYS A 660 2.41 -40.08 10.44
N ASN A 661 2.50 -41.38 10.65
CA ASN A 661 3.58 -41.99 11.43
C ASN A 661 4.96 -41.84 10.78
N LYS A 662 5.06 -41.86 9.46
CA LYS A 662 6.32 -41.59 8.73
C LYS A 662 6.77 -40.15 8.89
N LEU A 663 5.85 -39.18 8.95
CA LEU A 663 6.16 -37.77 9.17
C LEU A 663 6.43 -37.44 10.66
N LYS A 664 5.77 -38.13 11.59
CA LYS A 664 5.94 -37.92 13.05
C LYS A 664 7.29 -38.39 13.58
N GLN A 665 7.89 -39.36 12.92
CA GLN A 665 9.23 -39.88 13.28
C GLN A 665 10.33 -38.84 12.92
N ARG A 666 9.96 -37.80 12.17
CA ARG A 666 10.88 -36.77 11.72
C ARG A 666 10.60 -35.48 12.47
N ASP A 667 11.65 -34.96 13.04
CA ASP A 667 11.58 -33.64 13.66
C ASP A 667 11.15 -32.60 12.61
N SER A 668 10.33 -31.64 13.00
CA SER A 668 9.89 -30.51 12.15
C SER A 668 11.05 -29.73 11.55
N GLN A 669 12.27 -30.03 11.91
CA GLN A 669 13.50 -29.42 11.41
C GLN A 669 14.09 -30.13 10.19
N ILE A 670 13.59 -31.29 9.82
CA ILE A 670 14.12 -32.05 8.69
C ILE A 670 13.47 -31.60 7.39
N GLY A 671 14.28 -31.29 6.40
CA GLY A 671 13.82 -30.94 5.08
C GLY A 671 13.44 -32.16 4.24
N TYR A 672 12.80 -31.91 3.10
CA TYR A 672 12.34 -32.91 2.16
C TYR A 672 12.82 -32.61 0.74
N LEU A 673 12.95 -33.66 -0.08
CA LEU A 673 13.19 -33.55 -1.51
C LEU A 673 11.98 -34.14 -2.26
N ILE A 674 11.35 -33.33 -3.10
CA ILE A 674 10.35 -33.80 -4.06
C ILE A 674 11.06 -33.97 -5.39
N ARG A 675 11.06 -35.20 -5.94
CA ARG A 675 11.66 -35.51 -7.22
C ARG A 675 10.61 -36.01 -8.18
N LEU A 676 10.54 -35.41 -9.36
CA LEU A 676 9.71 -35.82 -10.48
C LEU A 676 10.62 -36.28 -11.60
N THR A 677 10.57 -37.56 -11.96
CA THR A 677 11.35 -38.14 -13.05
C THR A 677 10.41 -38.45 -14.22
N HIS A 678 10.67 -37.90 -15.38
CA HIS A 678 9.94 -38.22 -16.61
C HIS A 678 10.36 -39.58 -17.10
N VAL A 679 9.41 -40.49 -17.19
CA VAL A 679 9.63 -41.88 -17.63
C VAL A 679 8.88 -42.22 -18.91
N GLY A 680 7.92 -41.36 -19.31
CA GLY A 680 7.14 -41.50 -20.53
C GLY A 680 7.93 -41.26 -21.81
N ALA A 681 7.45 -41.79 -22.93
CA ALA A 681 8.03 -41.56 -24.24
C ALA A 681 7.56 -40.26 -24.90
N SER A 682 6.55 -39.62 -24.36
CA SER A 682 5.90 -38.40 -24.91
C SER A 682 5.54 -37.41 -23.81
N ASP A 683 5.32 -36.13 -24.20
CA ASP A 683 4.99 -35.05 -23.27
C ASP A 683 3.47 -35.00 -23.00
N ARG A 684 2.88 -36.01 -22.39
CA ARG A 684 1.44 -36.10 -22.07
C ARG A 684 1.07 -35.37 -20.78
N LEU A 685 1.96 -35.41 -19.80
CA LEU A 685 1.88 -34.64 -18.55
C LEU A 685 3.04 -33.65 -18.50
N ILE A 686 2.78 -32.39 -18.25
CA ILE A 686 3.81 -31.38 -18.10
C ILE A 686 3.71 -30.80 -16.69
N PRO A 687 4.72 -30.96 -15.82
CA PRO A 687 4.69 -30.38 -14.49
C PRO A 687 4.54 -28.87 -14.55
N MET A 688 3.65 -28.34 -13.72
CA MET A 688 3.48 -26.91 -13.59
C MET A 688 4.49 -26.35 -12.59
N ILE A 689 5.06 -25.21 -12.93
CA ILE A 689 6.04 -24.51 -12.12
C ILE A 689 5.50 -23.12 -11.80
N CYS A 690 5.66 -22.73 -10.56
CA CYS A 690 5.36 -21.40 -10.10
C CYS A 690 6.63 -20.61 -9.84
N ARG A 691 6.65 -19.33 -10.18
CA ARG A 691 7.65 -18.40 -9.69
C ARG A 691 7.17 -17.83 -8.37
N PHE A 692 7.94 -18.11 -7.32
CA PHE A 692 7.68 -17.61 -5.98
C PHE A 692 8.76 -16.68 -5.49
N PRO A 693 8.42 -15.81 -4.53
CA PRO A 693 9.38 -14.97 -3.86
C PRO A 693 10.36 -15.81 -3.02
N LEU A 694 11.66 -15.67 -3.25
CA LEU A 694 12.72 -16.25 -2.41
C LEU A 694 12.68 -15.73 -0.96
N LEU A 695 11.85 -14.75 -0.67
CA LEU A 695 11.61 -14.22 0.66
C LEU A 695 10.71 -15.09 1.51
N ASP A 696 9.94 -15.92 0.87
CA ASP A 696 8.96 -16.74 1.53
C ASP A 696 9.66 -17.98 2.12
N PRO A 697 9.49 -18.31 3.40
CA PRO A 697 10.07 -19.49 3.98
C PRO A 697 9.45 -20.79 3.46
N TYR A 698 8.39 -20.71 2.63
CA TYR A 698 7.66 -21.88 2.18
C TYR A 698 6.93 -21.66 0.86
N PRO A 699 7.03 -22.55 -0.13
CA PRO A 699 7.77 -23.82 -0.26
C PRO A 699 9.18 -23.64 -0.86
N TYR A 700 9.98 -22.78 -0.30
CA TYR A 700 11.22 -22.29 -0.88
C TYR A 700 12.38 -23.20 -0.60
N GLY A 701 12.54 -24.10 -1.44
CA GLY A 701 13.75 -24.82 -1.67
C GLY A 701 14.28 -24.51 -3.06
N GLU A 702 15.49 -24.95 -3.31
CA GLU A 702 16.09 -24.83 -4.61
C GLU A 702 15.41 -25.78 -5.59
N LEU A 703 14.97 -25.25 -6.74
CA LEU A 703 14.48 -26.03 -7.86
C LEU A 703 15.65 -26.36 -8.78
N LYS A 704 15.88 -27.65 -9.00
CA LYS A 704 16.79 -28.16 -10.02
C LYS A 704 16.00 -28.75 -11.18
N VAL A 705 16.42 -28.42 -12.38
CA VAL A 705 15.89 -28.95 -13.64
C VAL A 705 17.04 -29.62 -14.37
N ASP A 706 16.97 -30.92 -14.56
CA ASP A 706 18.03 -31.74 -15.18
C ASP A 706 19.41 -31.48 -14.55
N GLY A 707 19.44 -31.40 -13.21
CA GLY A 707 20.64 -31.14 -12.42
C GLY A 707 21.10 -29.68 -12.33
N GLN A 708 20.51 -28.76 -13.09
CA GLN A 708 20.85 -27.35 -13.04
C GLN A 708 19.86 -26.54 -12.17
N TYR A 709 20.38 -25.66 -11.32
CA TYR A 709 19.55 -24.74 -10.56
C TYR A 709 18.76 -23.81 -11.48
N LYS A 710 17.47 -23.64 -11.19
CA LYS A 710 16.62 -22.64 -11.84
C LYS A 710 16.21 -21.59 -10.84
N ASP A 711 16.50 -20.37 -11.23
CA ASP A 711 16.19 -19.22 -10.42
C ASP A 711 14.70 -19.05 -10.21
N LEU A 712 14.30 -18.82 -8.95
CA LEU A 712 13.00 -18.31 -8.59
C LEU A 712 11.79 -19.19 -9.00
N GLY A 713 12.01 -20.48 -9.22
CA GLY A 713 10.96 -21.45 -9.53
C GLY A 713 10.71 -22.41 -8.39
N SER A 714 9.48 -22.88 -8.29
CA SER A 714 9.07 -24.02 -7.48
C SER A 714 8.15 -24.90 -8.32
N ILE A 715 8.10 -26.19 -8.04
CA ILE A 715 7.02 -27.06 -8.55
C ILE A 715 5.70 -26.46 -8.05
N ASP A 716 4.66 -26.45 -8.89
CA ASP A 716 3.32 -26.01 -8.47
C ASP A 716 2.73 -27.08 -7.56
N GLU A 717 2.88 -26.87 -6.27
CA GLU A 717 2.52 -27.81 -5.23
C GLU A 717 1.66 -27.18 -4.15
N ASN A 718 0.95 -28.00 -3.45
CA ASN A 718 0.05 -27.60 -2.38
C ASN A 718 0.09 -28.63 -1.25
N PHE A 719 0.35 -28.15 -0.05
CA PHE A 719 0.41 -28.97 1.15
C PHE A 719 -0.87 -28.85 1.96
N SER A 720 -1.45 -29.94 2.37
CA SER A 720 -2.69 -29.97 3.14
C SER A 720 -2.67 -31.05 4.20
N GLN A 721 -3.52 -30.90 5.20
CA GLN A 721 -3.78 -31.91 6.22
C GLN A 721 -5.07 -32.64 5.91
N GLU A 722 -5.07 -33.95 6.14
CA GLU A 722 -6.29 -34.74 6.13
C GLU A 722 -7.19 -34.31 7.28
N LYS A 723 -8.47 -34.01 7.00
CA LYS A 723 -9.46 -33.81 8.05
C LYS A 723 -9.53 -35.09 8.89
N CYS A 724 -9.23 -35.02 10.19
CA CYS A 724 -9.72 -36.00 11.11
C CYS A 724 -11.25 -35.84 11.14
N ILE A 725 -11.97 -36.79 10.56
CA ILE A 725 -13.38 -36.96 10.84
C ILE A 725 -13.42 -37.51 12.28
N THR A 726 -13.65 -36.64 13.25
CA THR A 726 -14.09 -37.00 14.58
C THR A 726 -15.58 -36.95 14.60
#